data_2d30a408a27b7d9e56a050fdec15e0b6
#
_entry.id   2d30a408a27b7d9e56a050fdec15e0b6
#
_cell.length_a   1.000
_cell.length_b   1.000
_cell.length_c   1.000
_cell.angle_alpha   90.00
_cell.angle_beta   90.00
_cell.angle_gamma   90.00
#
_symmetry.space_group_name_H-M   'P 1'
#
loop_
_entity.id
_entity.type
_entity.pdbx_description
1 polymer ?
#
loop_
_entity_poly.entity_id
_entity_poly.type
_entity_poly.pdbx_seq_one_letter_code
_entity_poly.pdbx_strand_id
1 'polypeptide(L)'
;DLHLLSRRQRQMCIRDRGASTLTQQLIKNNVFPNFVNETNSERFERKIQEQYLALKIEKQMSKKEILEAYMNTINLGQGCLGVQTAAKRYFNKDAADLTLSECAVIAGITQSPSGNDPVKHPDVNARRREKVLNNMKKLGFINQTEYDEAMADNVYDRILETASNTQTSKPYSYFVDALIKQIVKDLVNKKGYSETQAYNLLYSGGLTITATQDADIQSICDGEVANVDNYLAGSEWGLDYALTVHHTDGTSENYSKEQLAAYISSTTGDQYPLVFSTQDAAQNAINNYKSTLNIDEAAGDTVDERIELSPQPQASVVVMDQYTGQIKAIVGGRGEKTSSLSLNRATDSYRQPGSCFKILASYAPALNENKLTLATTIDDEPYEYKNGQEVKNWDKKYIGATRVRYGIEHSMNVLAVKTLTDYVGETESYDYLLNFGFTTLTDADKNSQAKALGGLTLGVYNTELTAAYAAIANGGTYIEPTLYTQILDHDGNVLLDNTTPLSHEVIKDSTAYLLTSAMEDVVNGAGGTGGSARLSNMPVAAKTGTSQESNDLWIAAYTPYYTASVWGGYDESKTMSNLSQSWHQKLWKNIMERIQETKSLAYKDFEIPSSVVQKTICTRTGLLATGSCPSLTEYFAKDNAPTQSCSGHYVAPEPSNDDPSVEDPDNSDDPNNSANGDDPSGTNGDNSGTVPTPSEPDVQPAP
;
A
#
# COMPACT_ATOMS: atom_id res chain seq x y z
N ASP A 1 -32.95 -41.57 -41.98
CA ASP A 1 -33.96 -40.92 -41.15
C ASP A 1 -33.48 -40.50 -39.74
N LEU A 2 -32.45 -41.11 -39.22
CA LEU A 2 -31.81 -40.68 -37.95
C LEU A 2 -31.12 -39.29 -38.05
N HIS A 3 -30.69 -38.89 -39.25
CA HIS A 3 -30.10 -37.57 -39.50
C HIS A 3 -31.10 -36.41 -39.46
N LEU A 4 -32.36 -36.64 -39.74
CA LEU A 4 -33.42 -35.62 -39.77
C LEU A 4 -33.95 -35.32 -38.34
N LEU A 5 -34.04 -36.34 -37.49
CA LEU A 5 -34.44 -36.19 -36.08
C LEU A 5 -33.33 -35.43 -35.27
N SER A 6 -32.07 -35.71 -35.52
CA SER A 6 -30.95 -34.99 -34.87
C SER A 6 -30.90 -33.52 -35.29
N ARG A 7 -31.28 -33.18 -36.54
CA ARG A 7 -31.35 -31.77 -36.98
C ARG A 7 -32.53 -31.02 -36.35
N ARG A 8 -33.71 -31.66 -36.19
CA ARG A 8 -34.86 -31.03 -35.50
C ARG A 8 -34.62 -30.84 -34.00
N GLN A 9 -34.00 -31.78 -33.32
CA GLN A 9 -33.59 -31.61 -31.92
C GLN A 9 -32.53 -30.52 -31.74
N ARG A 10 -31.58 -30.40 -32.66
CA ARG A 10 -30.61 -29.30 -32.66
C ARG A 10 -31.26 -27.92 -32.86
N GLN A 11 -32.29 -27.80 -33.71
CA GLN A 11 -32.98 -26.53 -33.94
C GLN A 11 -33.90 -26.12 -32.79
N MET A 12 -34.47 -27.04 -32.03
CA MET A 12 -35.27 -26.71 -30.83
C MET A 12 -34.39 -26.35 -29.61
N CYS A 13 -33.16 -26.86 -29.52
CA CYS A 13 -32.22 -26.52 -28.43
C CYS A 13 -31.48 -25.19 -28.64
N ILE A 14 -31.53 -24.59 -29.81
CA ILE A 14 -30.74 -23.40 -30.17
C ILE A 14 -31.30 -22.11 -29.53
N ARG A 15 -32.57 -22.08 -29.13
CA ARG A 15 -33.21 -20.86 -28.61
C ARG A 15 -32.96 -20.59 -27.12
N ASP A 16 -32.72 -21.61 -26.29
CA ASP A 16 -32.70 -21.47 -24.85
C ASP A 16 -31.44 -22.05 -24.13
N ARG A 17 -30.50 -22.67 -24.87
CA ARG A 17 -29.29 -23.28 -24.27
C ARG A 17 -28.10 -23.21 -25.20
N GLY A 18 -26.90 -22.89 -24.64
CA GLY A 18 -25.67 -22.87 -25.42
C GLY A 18 -25.34 -24.23 -26.04
N ALA A 19 -25.03 -24.25 -27.34
CA ALA A 19 -24.75 -25.45 -28.13
C ALA A 19 -23.26 -25.64 -28.43
N SER A 20 -22.35 -25.03 -27.66
CA SER A 20 -20.89 -25.16 -27.83
C SER A 20 -20.42 -26.56 -27.43
N THR A 21 -19.51 -27.14 -28.23
CA THR A 21 -18.86 -28.43 -27.91
C THR A 21 -17.87 -28.23 -26.73
N LEU A 22 -17.43 -29.34 -26.11
CA LEU A 22 -16.38 -29.29 -25.06
C LEU A 22 -15.11 -28.65 -25.60
N THR A 23 -14.71 -28.96 -26.83
CA THR A 23 -13.54 -28.36 -27.49
C THR A 23 -13.69 -26.84 -27.64
N GLN A 24 -14.86 -26.35 -28.05
CA GLN A 24 -15.14 -24.91 -28.11
C GLN A 24 -15.12 -24.24 -26.71
N GLN A 25 -15.62 -24.93 -25.69
CA GLN A 25 -15.57 -24.43 -24.30
C GLN A 25 -14.14 -24.42 -23.77
N LEU A 26 -13.33 -25.44 -24.05
CA LEU A 26 -11.91 -25.46 -23.72
C LEU A 26 -11.19 -24.25 -24.33
N ILE A 27 -11.42 -23.99 -25.62
CA ILE A 27 -10.83 -22.85 -26.32
C ILE A 27 -11.32 -21.54 -25.71
N LYS A 28 -12.63 -21.40 -25.51
CA LYS A 28 -13.20 -20.19 -24.91
C LYS A 28 -12.51 -19.86 -23.57
N ASN A 29 -12.38 -20.85 -22.71
CA ASN A 29 -11.84 -20.64 -21.35
C ASN A 29 -10.35 -20.36 -21.33
N ASN A 30 -9.57 -20.82 -22.32
CA ASN A 30 -8.11 -20.70 -22.33
C ASN A 30 -7.57 -19.65 -23.32
N VAL A 31 -8.36 -19.26 -24.34
CA VAL A 31 -7.87 -18.37 -25.41
C VAL A 31 -8.59 -17.01 -25.40
N PHE A 32 -9.81 -16.93 -24.84
CA PHE A 32 -10.62 -15.72 -24.86
C PHE A 32 -10.98 -15.27 -23.43
N PRO A 33 -10.06 -14.65 -22.67
CA PRO A 33 -10.26 -14.33 -21.25
C PRO A 33 -11.40 -13.32 -20.99
N ASN A 34 -11.61 -12.37 -21.91
CA ASN A 34 -12.54 -11.24 -21.71
C ASN A 34 -13.98 -11.50 -22.18
N PHE A 35 -14.38 -12.75 -22.41
CA PHE A 35 -15.71 -13.09 -22.95
C PHE A 35 -16.89 -12.65 -22.06
N VAL A 36 -16.66 -12.25 -20.83
CA VAL A 36 -17.71 -11.82 -19.90
C VAL A 36 -18.23 -10.42 -20.23
N ASN A 37 -17.37 -9.54 -20.74
CA ASN A 37 -17.66 -8.12 -21.02
C ASN A 37 -17.83 -7.80 -22.51
N GLU A 38 -18.11 -8.81 -23.34
CA GLU A 38 -18.19 -8.67 -24.79
C GLU A 38 -19.48 -8.00 -25.27
N THR A 39 -19.35 -7.16 -26.30
CA THR A 39 -20.45 -6.71 -27.14
C THR A 39 -21.01 -7.88 -28.01
N ASN A 40 -22.19 -7.72 -28.57
CA ASN A 40 -22.77 -8.74 -29.45
C ASN A 40 -21.92 -9.00 -30.70
N SER A 41 -21.21 -8.01 -31.22
CA SER A 41 -20.32 -8.14 -32.37
C SER A 41 -19.08 -8.97 -32.02
N GLU A 42 -18.41 -8.65 -30.91
CA GLU A 42 -17.25 -9.38 -30.43
C GLU A 42 -17.57 -10.83 -30.07
N ARG A 43 -18.76 -11.06 -29.49
CA ARG A 43 -19.26 -12.42 -29.24
C ARG A 43 -19.43 -13.23 -30.52
N PHE A 44 -19.91 -12.60 -31.58
CA PHE A 44 -20.07 -13.29 -32.86
C PHE A 44 -18.72 -13.63 -33.50
N GLU A 45 -17.79 -12.69 -33.48
CA GLU A 45 -16.42 -12.90 -33.98
C GLU A 45 -15.71 -14.00 -33.22
N ARG A 46 -15.72 -13.94 -31.88
CA ARG A 46 -15.18 -15.00 -31.05
C ARG A 46 -15.78 -16.36 -31.34
N LYS A 47 -17.07 -16.45 -31.57
CA LYS A 47 -17.72 -17.73 -31.90
C LYS A 47 -17.25 -18.34 -33.23
N ILE A 48 -16.86 -17.53 -34.21
CA ILE A 48 -16.26 -18.00 -35.45
C ILE A 48 -14.81 -18.48 -35.16
N GLN A 49 -14.06 -17.73 -34.39
CA GLN A 49 -12.70 -18.09 -33.99
C GLN A 49 -12.68 -19.39 -33.16
N GLU A 50 -13.58 -19.54 -32.17
CA GLU A 50 -13.75 -20.80 -31.41
C GLU A 50 -13.99 -22.02 -32.34
N GLN A 51 -14.85 -21.91 -33.33
CA GLN A 51 -15.11 -23.00 -34.25
C GLN A 51 -13.91 -23.36 -35.10
N TYR A 52 -13.20 -22.37 -35.62
CA TYR A 52 -11.99 -22.58 -36.41
C TYR A 52 -10.89 -23.25 -35.61
N LEU A 53 -10.64 -22.77 -34.41
CA LEU A 53 -9.63 -23.32 -33.50
C LEU A 53 -10.00 -24.73 -33.02
N ALA A 54 -11.31 -24.99 -32.77
CA ALA A 54 -11.79 -26.32 -32.40
C ALA A 54 -11.46 -27.36 -33.46
N LEU A 55 -11.69 -27.03 -34.75
CA LEU A 55 -11.35 -27.91 -35.86
C LEU A 55 -9.85 -28.16 -36.00
N LYS A 56 -8.99 -27.18 -35.60
CA LYS A 56 -7.53 -27.35 -35.57
C LYS A 56 -7.10 -28.26 -34.44
N ILE A 57 -7.58 -28.02 -33.22
CA ILE A 57 -7.23 -28.78 -32.02
C ILE A 57 -7.66 -30.24 -32.16
N GLU A 58 -8.88 -30.52 -32.68
CA GLU A 58 -9.34 -31.89 -32.88
C GLU A 58 -8.55 -32.71 -33.92
N LYS A 59 -7.71 -32.04 -34.71
CA LYS A 59 -6.73 -32.71 -35.59
C LYS A 59 -5.40 -33.00 -34.93
N GLN A 60 -5.06 -32.27 -33.87
CA GLN A 60 -3.77 -32.33 -33.19
C GLN A 60 -3.82 -33.11 -31.87
N MET A 61 -4.95 -33.09 -31.19
CA MET A 61 -5.17 -33.73 -29.91
C MET A 61 -6.24 -34.82 -30.03
N SER A 62 -6.04 -35.92 -29.31
CA SER A 62 -7.07 -36.96 -29.20
C SER A 62 -8.23 -36.44 -28.31
N LYS A 63 -9.39 -37.11 -28.45
CA LYS A 63 -10.56 -36.77 -27.63
C LYS A 63 -10.32 -36.94 -26.11
N LYS A 64 -9.43 -37.87 -25.76
CA LYS A 64 -9.02 -38.07 -24.34
C LYS A 64 -8.22 -36.88 -23.83
N GLU A 65 -7.24 -36.41 -24.58
CA GLU A 65 -6.44 -35.23 -24.23
C GLU A 65 -7.29 -33.95 -24.17
N ILE A 66 -8.24 -33.75 -25.09
CA ILE A 66 -9.19 -32.63 -25.06
C ILE A 66 -10.07 -32.69 -23.82
N LEU A 67 -10.57 -33.89 -23.47
CA LEU A 67 -11.41 -34.05 -22.27
C LEU A 67 -10.60 -33.82 -21.00
N GLU A 68 -9.38 -34.32 -20.93
CA GLU A 68 -8.48 -34.12 -19.79
C GLU A 68 -8.15 -32.63 -19.62
N ALA A 69 -7.78 -31.94 -20.70
CA ALA A 69 -7.55 -30.49 -20.68
C ALA A 69 -8.80 -29.71 -20.24
N TYR A 70 -9.98 -30.10 -20.72
CA TYR A 70 -11.25 -29.50 -20.29
C TYR A 70 -11.51 -29.72 -18.80
N MET A 71 -11.36 -30.95 -18.30
CA MET A 71 -11.56 -31.28 -16.90
C MET A 71 -10.60 -30.54 -15.96
N ASN A 72 -9.39 -30.23 -16.45
CA ASN A 72 -8.38 -29.50 -15.65
C ASN A 72 -8.58 -27.98 -15.67
N THR A 73 -9.41 -27.42 -16.54
CA THR A 73 -9.54 -25.95 -16.73
C THR A 73 -10.94 -25.40 -16.48
N ILE A 74 -11.94 -26.26 -16.35
CA ILE A 74 -13.33 -25.80 -16.17
C ILE A 74 -13.53 -25.18 -14.79
N ASN A 75 -14.26 -24.06 -14.74
CA ASN A 75 -14.71 -23.45 -13.48
C ASN A 75 -15.83 -24.29 -12.85
N LEU A 76 -15.62 -24.70 -11.62
CA LEU A 76 -16.51 -25.58 -10.83
C LEU A 76 -17.01 -24.90 -9.53
N GLY A 77 -17.03 -23.56 -9.49
CA GLY A 77 -17.48 -22.80 -8.33
C GLY A 77 -16.45 -22.73 -7.20
N GLN A 78 -16.68 -21.93 -6.18
CA GLN A 78 -15.81 -21.78 -5.00
C GLN A 78 -14.32 -21.53 -5.34
N GLY A 79 -14.03 -20.87 -6.47
CA GLY A 79 -12.67 -20.67 -6.96
C GLY A 79 -11.99 -21.91 -7.55
N CYS A 80 -12.70 -23.03 -7.69
CA CYS A 80 -12.13 -24.28 -8.20
C CYS A 80 -12.01 -24.26 -9.73
N LEU A 81 -10.78 -24.26 -10.23
CA LEU A 81 -10.48 -24.55 -11.63
C LEU A 81 -10.05 -26.01 -11.74
N GLY A 82 -10.82 -26.78 -12.50
CA GLY A 82 -10.57 -28.21 -12.72
C GLY A 82 -11.14 -29.16 -11.65
N VAL A 83 -11.30 -30.42 -12.07
CA VAL A 83 -11.96 -31.48 -11.29
C VAL A 83 -11.16 -31.85 -10.05
N GLN A 84 -9.84 -31.87 -10.14
CA GLN A 84 -8.97 -32.21 -9.00
C GLN A 84 -9.14 -31.21 -7.87
N THR A 85 -9.12 -29.90 -8.18
CA THR A 85 -9.35 -28.83 -7.20
C THR A 85 -10.74 -28.90 -6.59
N ALA A 86 -11.77 -29.19 -7.42
CA ALA A 86 -13.13 -29.37 -6.95
C ALA A 86 -13.27 -30.61 -6.03
N ALA A 87 -12.61 -31.72 -6.35
CA ALA A 87 -12.59 -32.92 -5.53
C ALA A 87 -11.98 -32.65 -4.12
N LYS A 88 -10.87 -31.94 -4.09
CA LYS A 88 -10.25 -31.49 -2.83
C LYS A 88 -11.14 -30.53 -2.07
N ARG A 89 -11.72 -29.54 -2.73
CA ARG A 89 -12.53 -28.50 -2.11
C ARG A 89 -13.84 -29.03 -1.53
N TYR A 90 -14.54 -29.89 -2.27
CA TYR A 90 -15.86 -30.36 -1.87
C TYR A 90 -15.83 -31.63 -1.03
N PHE A 91 -14.83 -32.50 -1.21
CA PHE A 91 -14.79 -33.83 -0.62
C PHE A 91 -13.48 -34.16 0.10
N ASN A 92 -12.47 -33.30 0.04
CA ASN A 92 -11.12 -33.55 0.56
C ASN A 92 -10.49 -34.85 0.03
N LYS A 93 -10.77 -35.20 -1.23
CA LYS A 93 -10.31 -36.40 -1.92
C LYS A 93 -9.53 -36.05 -3.19
N ASP A 94 -8.75 -37.01 -3.68
CA ASP A 94 -8.27 -36.94 -5.06
C ASP A 94 -9.39 -37.25 -6.04
N ALA A 95 -9.33 -36.72 -7.25
CA ALA A 95 -10.38 -36.93 -8.28
C ALA A 95 -10.57 -38.41 -8.62
N ALA A 96 -9.50 -39.22 -8.52
CA ALA A 96 -9.52 -40.66 -8.74
C ALA A 96 -10.30 -41.44 -7.65
N ASP A 97 -10.45 -40.87 -6.45
CA ASP A 97 -11.08 -41.51 -5.28
C ASP A 97 -12.53 -41.08 -5.09
N LEU A 98 -13.09 -40.30 -6.02
CA LEU A 98 -14.46 -39.84 -5.98
C LEU A 98 -15.45 -41.01 -6.22
N THR A 99 -16.52 -41.07 -5.42
CA THR A 99 -17.64 -41.95 -5.68
C THR A 99 -18.47 -41.50 -6.86
N LEU A 100 -19.33 -42.35 -7.41
CA LEU A 100 -20.26 -42.02 -8.48
C LEU A 100 -21.16 -40.83 -8.12
N SER A 101 -21.62 -40.77 -6.89
CA SER A 101 -22.44 -39.68 -6.36
C SER A 101 -21.67 -38.35 -6.35
N GLU A 102 -20.42 -38.36 -5.86
CA GLU A 102 -19.55 -37.19 -5.79
C GLU A 102 -19.17 -36.68 -7.20
N CYS A 103 -18.87 -37.59 -8.15
CA CYS A 103 -18.67 -37.25 -9.56
C CYS A 103 -19.89 -36.58 -10.16
N ALA A 104 -21.10 -37.06 -9.84
CA ALA A 104 -22.34 -36.49 -10.37
C ALA A 104 -22.64 -35.09 -9.79
N VAL A 105 -22.26 -34.82 -8.52
CA VAL A 105 -22.32 -33.48 -7.93
C VAL A 105 -21.42 -32.51 -8.69
N ILE A 106 -20.15 -32.84 -8.89
CA ILE A 106 -19.18 -32.00 -9.61
C ILE A 106 -19.64 -31.74 -11.06
N ALA A 107 -20.08 -32.79 -11.75
CA ALA A 107 -20.62 -32.66 -13.12
C ALA A 107 -21.87 -31.77 -13.17
N GLY A 108 -22.67 -31.74 -12.10
CA GLY A 108 -23.84 -30.88 -11.95
C GLY A 108 -23.53 -29.38 -11.95
N ILE A 109 -22.33 -28.99 -11.52
CA ILE A 109 -21.92 -27.58 -11.39
C ILE A 109 -21.73 -26.90 -12.76
N THR A 110 -21.26 -27.63 -13.75
CA THR A 110 -20.66 -27.13 -14.99
C THR A 110 -21.48 -26.11 -15.79
N GLN A 111 -22.81 -26.14 -15.72
CA GLN A 111 -23.68 -25.24 -16.51
C GLN A 111 -23.72 -23.81 -15.93
N SER A 112 -23.68 -23.68 -14.61
CA SER A 112 -23.75 -22.40 -13.90
C SER A 112 -22.98 -22.55 -12.58
N PRO A 113 -21.69 -22.28 -12.57
CA PRO A 113 -20.84 -22.53 -11.39
C PRO A 113 -21.34 -21.88 -10.11
N SER A 114 -21.84 -20.65 -10.19
CA SER A 114 -22.41 -19.95 -9.02
C SER A 114 -23.83 -20.44 -8.67
N GLY A 115 -24.69 -20.63 -9.66
CA GLY A 115 -26.09 -21.03 -9.43
C GLY A 115 -26.28 -22.53 -9.09
N ASN A 116 -25.32 -23.39 -9.44
CA ASN A 116 -25.32 -24.82 -9.12
C ASN A 116 -24.25 -25.16 -8.05
N ASP A 117 -23.79 -24.18 -7.31
CA ASP A 117 -22.80 -24.34 -6.25
C ASP A 117 -23.34 -25.30 -5.15
N PRO A 118 -22.70 -26.45 -4.88
CA PRO A 118 -23.25 -27.42 -3.95
C PRO A 118 -23.15 -26.99 -2.47
N VAL A 119 -22.34 -25.97 -2.15
CA VAL A 119 -22.25 -25.40 -0.80
C VAL A 119 -23.34 -24.35 -0.57
N LYS A 120 -23.52 -23.43 -1.54
CA LYS A 120 -24.49 -22.33 -1.42
C LYS A 120 -25.91 -22.74 -1.79
N HIS A 121 -26.06 -23.65 -2.77
CA HIS A 121 -27.34 -24.07 -3.35
C HIS A 121 -27.43 -25.61 -3.46
N PRO A 122 -27.34 -26.34 -2.31
CA PRO A 122 -27.29 -27.80 -2.32
C PRO A 122 -28.53 -28.44 -2.97
N ASP A 123 -29.71 -27.88 -2.80
CA ASP A 123 -30.96 -28.34 -3.38
C ASP A 123 -31.01 -28.16 -4.92
N VAL A 124 -30.44 -27.08 -5.44
CA VAL A 124 -30.31 -26.85 -6.89
C VAL A 124 -29.33 -27.85 -7.49
N ASN A 125 -28.17 -28.03 -6.84
CA ASN A 125 -27.19 -29.01 -7.28
C ASN A 125 -27.74 -30.44 -7.20
N ALA A 126 -28.53 -30.80 -6.16
CA ALA A 126 -29.17 -32.11 -6.04
C ALA A 126 -30.06 -32.46 -7.25
N ARG A 127 -30.88 -31.52 -7.71
CA ARG A 127 -31.68 -31.69 -8.95
C ARG A 127 -30.80 -31.88 -10.19
N ARG A 128 -29.63 -31.24 -10.22
CA ARG A 128 -28.65 -31.40 -11.30
C ARG A 128 -27.94 -32.76 -11.22
N ARG A 129 -27.53 -33.20 -10.04
CA ARG A 129 -26.94 -34.51 -9.77
C ARG A 129 -27.89 -35.63 -10.24
N GLU A 130 -29.14 -35.58 -9.81
CA GLU A 130 -30.17 -36.54 -10.26
C GLU A 130 -30.26 -36.59 -11.80
N LYS A 131 -30.28 -35.45 -12.48
CA LYS A 131 -30.30 -35.38 -13.93
C LYS A 131 -29.06 -36.02 -14.56
N VAL A 132 -27.88 -35.81 -14.00
CA VAL A 132 -26.63 -36.46 -14.46
C VAL A 132 -26.74 -37.97 -14.33
N LEU A 133 -27.10 -38.48 -13.15
CA LEU A 133 -27.24 -39.93 -12.90
C LEU A 133 -28.30 -40.57 -13.79
N ASN A 134 -29.47 -39.93 -14.00
CA ASN A 134 -30.49 -40.37 -14.93
C ASN A 134 -29.98 -40.47 -16.36
N ASN A 135 -29.19 -39.51 -16.81
CA ASN A 135 -28.59 -39.54 -18.15
C ASN A 135 -27.58 -40.67 -18.29
N MET A 136 -26.72 -40.89 -17.24
CA MET A 136 -25.75 -41.97 -17.25
C MET A 136 -26.45 -43.34 -17.33
N LYS A 137 -27.49 -43.55 -16.54
CA LYS A 137 -28.31 -44.76 -16.62
C LYS A 137 -28.96 -44.95 -17.98
N LYS A 138 -29.59 -43.92 -18.52
CA LYS A 138 -30.24 -43.95 -19.85
C LYS A 138 -29.28 -44.27 -21.00
N LEU A 139 -28.00 -43.85 -20.84
CA LEU A 139 -26.95 -44.08 -21.84
C LEU A 139 -26.19 -45.40 -21.59
N GLY A 140 -26.54 -46.16 -20.54
CA GLY A 140 -25.91 -47.43 -20.20
C GLY A 140 -24.53 -47.34 -19.57
N PHE A 141 -24.13 -46.19 -19.05
CA PHE A 141 -22.87 -46.02 -18.31
C PHE A 141 -22.96 -46.57 -16.91
N ILE A 142 -24.16 -46.60 -16.29
CA ILE A 142 -24.44 -47.18 -14.98
C ILE A 142 -25.71 -48.03 -15.08
N ASN A 143 -25.80 -49.07 -14.25
CA ASN A 143 -26.98 -49.90 -14.10
C ASN A 143 -27.98 -49.31 -13.08
N GLN A 144 -29.11 -50.02 -12.85
CA GLN A 144 -30.15 -49.56 -11.91
C GLN A 144 -29.66 -49.54 -10.48
N THR A 145 -28.91 -50.57 -10.04
CA THR A 145 -28.37 -50.68 -8.65
C THR A 145 -27.41 -49.52 -8.36
N GLU A 146 -26.45 -49.27 -9.26
CA GLU A 146 -25.51 -48.13 -9.13
C GLU A 146 -26.22 -46.77 -9.08
N TYR A 147 -27.30 -46.62 -9.85
CA TYR A 147 -28.14 -45.42 -9.80
C TYR A 147 -28.81 -45.28 -8.40
N ASP A 148 -29.46 -46.35 -7.91
CA ASP A 148 -30.18 -46.31 -6.65
C ASP A 148 -29.23 -46.07 -5.49
N GLU A 149 -28.08 -46.70 -5.48
CA GLU A 149 -27.01 -46.48 -4.46
C GLU A 149 -26.53 -45.01 -4.50
N ALA A 150 -26.23 -44.50 -5.67
CA ALA A 150 -25.80 -43.09 -5.82
C ALA A 150 -26.89 -42.11 -5.40
N MET A 151 -28.17 -42.40 -5.65
CA MET A 151 -29.28 -41.53 -5.23
C MET A 151 -29.53 -41.59 -3.72
N ALA A 152 -29.31 -42.74 -3.07
CA ALA A 152 -29.44 -42.88 -1.65
C ALA A 152 -28.30 -42.27 -0.82
N ASP A 153 -27.20 -41.88 -1.45
CA ASP A 153 -26.04 -41.31 -0.80
C ASP A 153 -26.29 -39.87 -0.30
N ASN A 154 -26.06 -39.63 1.01
CA ASN A 154 -26.14 -38.32 1.66
C ASN A 154 -24.90 -37.43 1.36
N VAL A 155 -24.56 -37.28 0.09
CA VAL A 155 -23.34 -36.60 -0.38
C VAL A 155 -23.22 -35.17 0.11
N TYR A 156 -24.35 -34.46 0.28
CA TYR A 156 -24.36 -33.05 0.67
C TYR A 156 -23.96 -32.82 2.14
N ASP A 157 -24.20 -33.80 3.02
CA ASP A 157 -23.74 -33.71 4.42
C ASP A 157 -22.21 -33.67 4.50
N ARG A 158 -21.54 -34.49 3.65
CA ARG A 158 -20.07 -34.48 3.54
C ARG A 158 -19.52 -33.17 2.95
N ILE A 159 -20.24 -32.52 2.03
CA ILE A 159 -19.85 -31.23 1.48
C ILE A 159 -19.92 -30.14 2.54
N LEU A 160 -20.97 -30.11 3.36
CA LEU A 160 -21.14 -29.14 4.44
C LEU A 160 -20.05 -29.33 5.51
N GLU A 161 -19.73 -30.58 5.87
CA GLU A 161 -18.64 -30.90 6.79
C GLU A 161 -17.28 -30.45 6.25
N THR A 162 -16.98 -30.76 5.00
CA THR A 162 -15.73 -30.32 4.35
C THR A 162 -15.68 -28.79 4.20
N ALA A 163 -16.80 -28.15 3.88
CA ALA A 163 -16.88 -26.69 3.78
C ALA A 163 -16.63 -26.01 5.13
N SER A 164 -17.20 -26.55 6.22
CA SER A 164 -16.95 -26.04 7.57
C SER A 164 -15.49 -26.22 8.01
N ASN A 165 -14.89 -27.36 7.68
CA ASN A 165 -13.48 -27.64 7.98
C ASN A 165 -12.51 -26.83 7.10
N THR A 166 -12.92 -26.44 5.88
CA THR A 166 -12.08 -25.66 4.96
C THR A 166 -12.17 -24.15 5.23
N GLN A 167 -13.18 -23.67 5.95
CA GLN A 167 -13.21 -22.30 6.47
C GLN A 167 -12.09 -22.03 7.49
N THR A 168 -11.37 -23.06 7.92
CA THR A 168 -10.17 -22.95 8.77
C THR A 168 -8.86 -22.77 8.00
N SER A 169 -8.85 -22.76 6.68
CA SER A 169 -7.65 -22.37 5.94
C SER A 169 -7.42 -20.88 6.14
N LYS A 170 -6.34 -20.54 6.85
CA LYS A 170 -5.93 -19.15 7.04
C LYS A 170 -5.80 -18.46 5.67
N PRO A 171 -6.24 -17.21 5.53
CA PRO A 171 -6.04 -16.46 4.30
C PRO A 171 -4.55 -16.32 3.99
N TYR A 172 -4.20 -16.13 2.72
CA TYR A 172 -2.83 -15.81 2.33
C TYR A 172 -2.37 -14.54 3.05
N SER A 173 -1.07 -14.50 3.40
CA SER A 173 -0.46 -13.29 3.96
C SER A 173 -0.46 -12.15 2.93
N TYR A 174 -0.28 -10.91 3.40
CA TYR A 174 -0.12 -9.76 2.50
C TYR A 174 1.07 -9.92 1.54
N PHE A 175 2.14 -10.58 1.99
CA PHE A 175 3.28 -10.90 1.14
C PHE A 175 2.88 -11.83 -0.01
N VAL A 176 2.14 -12.91 0.29
CA VAL A 176 1.70 -13.87 -0.73
C VAL A 176 0.72 -13.23 -1.71
N ASP A 177 -0.19 -12.39 -1.24
CA ASP A 177 -1.11 -11.64 -2.13
C ASP A 177 -0.32 -10.72 -3.10
N ALA A 178 0.71 -10.03 -2.62
CA ALA A 178 1.58 -9.20 -3.45
C ALA A 178 2.41 -10.05 -4.43
N LEU A 179 2.92 -11.20 -3.97
CA LEU A 179 3.66 -12.16 -4.80
C LEU A 179 2.82 -12.67 -5.96
N ILE A 180 1.56 -13.05 -5.71
CA ILE A 180 0.61 -13.48 -6.75
C ILE A 180 0.47 -12.39 -7.82
N LYS A 181 0.24 -11.13 -7.40
CA LYS A 181 0.10 -10.01 -8.32
C LYS A 181 1.37 -9.76 -9.15
N GLN A 182 2.55 -9.83 -8.52
CA GLN A 182 3.82 -9.68 -9.24
C GLN A 182 4.03 -10.80 -10.25
N ILE A 183 3.80 -12.06 -9.89
CA ILE A 183 3.95 -13.20 -10.80
C ILE A 183 3.04 -13.06 -12.00
N VAL A 184 1.76 -12.74 -11.79
CA VAL A 184 0.80 -12.54 -12.88
C VAL A 184 1.25 -11.41 -13.79
N LYS A 185 1.65 -10.25 -13.23
CA LYS A 185 2.19 -9.12 -13.98
C LYS A 185 3.42 -9.51 -14.81
N ASP A 186 4.35 -10.26 -14.23
CA ASP A 186 5.58 -10.68 -14.91
C ASP A 186 5.32 -11.72 -16.00
N LEU A 187 4.40 -12.66 -15.78
CA LEU A 187 3.96 -13.61 -16.82
C LEU A 187 3.30 -12.89 -18.01
N VAL A 188 2.50 -11.88 -17.75
CA VAL A 188 1.88 -11.06 -18.80
C VAL A 188 2.94 -10.24 -19.53
N ASN A 189 3.75 -9.47 -18.81
CA ASN A 189 4.66 -8.48 -19.41
C ASN A 189 5.93 -9.09 -20.00
N LYS A 190 6.52 -10.11 -19.33
CA LYS A 190 7.81 -10.70 -19.72
C LYS A 190 7.65 -11.94 -20.62
N LYS A 191 6.49 -12.64 -20.54
CA LYS A 191 6.23 -13.89 -21.29
C LYS A 191 5.09 -13.80 -22.28
N GLY A 192 4.30 -12.70 -22.27
CA GLY A 192 3.21 -12.49 -23.23
C GLY A 192 1.96 -13.34 -22.97
N TYR A 193 1.79 -13.90 -21.75
CA TYR A 193 0.57 -14.59 -21.38
C TYR A 193 -0.60 -13.60 -21.24
N SER A 194 -1.82 -14.05 -21.51
CA SER A 194 -2.98 -13.30 -21.03
C SER A 194 -3.10 -13.41 -19.51
N GLU A 195 -3.76 -12.48 -18.87
CA GLU A 195 -3.97 -12.50 -17.42
C GLU A 195 -4.61 -13.82 -16.96
N THR A 196 -5.63 -14.30 -17.68
CA THR A 196 -6.28 -15.58 -17.39
C THR A 196 -5.31 -16.76 -17.53
N GLN A 197 -4.44 -16.76 -18.54
CA GLN A 197 -3.42 -17.80 -18.69
C GLN A 197 -2.39 -17.76 -17.56
N ALA A 198 -1.98 -16.55 -17.13
CA ALA A 198 -1.07 -16.38 -16.03
C ALA A 198 -1.65 -16.90 -14.70
N TYR A 199 -2.92 -16.60 -14.41
CA TYR A 199 -3.60 -17.16 -13.24
C TYR A 199 -3.76 -18.68 -13.31
N ASN A 200 -4.16 -19.22 -14.47
CA ASN A 200 -4.27 -20.67 -14.66
C ASN A 200 -2.91 -21.37 -14.47
N LEU A 201 -1.85 -20.79 -15.02
CA LEU A 201 -0.51 -21.32 -14.86
C LEU A 201 -0.06 -21.29 -13.39
N LEU A 202 -0.30 -20.17 -12.69
CA LEU A 202 0.05 -20.00 -11.28
C LEU A 202 -0.68 -21.01 -10.38
N TYR A 203 -1.98 -21.20 -10.55
CA TYR A 203 -2.78 -22.05 -9.65
C TYR A 203 -2.85 -23.52 -10.07
N SER A 204 -2.60 -23.84 -11.33
CA SER A 204 -2.79 -25.19 -11.86
C SER A 204 -1.59 -25.71 -12.68
N GLY A 205 -0.58 -24.88 -12.91
CA GLY A 205 0.56 -25.22 -13.77
C GLY A 205 1.69 -25.98 -13.08
N GLY A 206 1.57 -26.26 -11.78
CA GLY A 206 2.62 -27.00 -11.04
C GLY A 206 3.92 -26.21 -10.89
N LEU A 207 3.84 -24.88 -10.75
CA LEU A 207 5.02 -24.02 -10.60
C LEU A 207 5.73 -24.25 -9.28
N THR A 208 7.07 -24.15 -9.29
CA THR A 208 7.89 -24.02 -8.09
C THR A 208 8.39 -22.59 -7.99
N ILE A 209 8.01 -21.88 -6.92
CA ILE A 209 8.29 -20.46 -6.72
C ILE A 209 9.22 -20.29 -5.53
N THR A 210 10.42 -19.73 -5.76
CA THR A 210 11.35 -19.35 -4.70
C THR A 210 11.09 -17.88 -4.31
N ALA A 211 10.31 -17.71 -3.25
CA ALA A 211 9.96 -16.39 -2.72
C ALA A 211 11.14 -15.75 -1.98
N THR A 212 11.14 -14.41 -1.88
CA THR A 212 12.15 -13.64 -1.14
C THR A 212 11.78 -13.43 0.33
N GLN A 213 10.59 -13.85 0.75
CA GLN A 213 10.10 -13.70 2.12
C GLN A 213 11.08 -14.33 3.11
N ASP A 214 11.40 -13.60 4.16
CA ASP A 214 12.06 -14.13 5.33
C ASP A 214 11.00 -14.39 6.41
N ALA A 215 10.82 -15.65 6.78
CA ALA A 215 9.74 -16.06 7.69
C ALA A 215 9.84 -15.42 9.08
N ASP A 216 11.06 -15.22 9.60
CA ASP A 216 11.27 -14.60 10.90
C ASP A 216 10.94 -13.11 10.82
N ILE A 217 11.45 -12.41 9.79
CA ILE A 217 11.19 -10.97 9.59
C ILE A 217 9.70 -10.74 9.36
N GLN A 218 9.03 -11.58 8.56
CA GLN A 218 7.58 -11.48 8.36
C GLN A 218 6.81 -11.67 9.66
N SER A 219 7.16 -12.70 10.45
CA SER A 219 6.52 -12.98 11.74
C SER A 219 6.71 -11.84 12.75
N ILE A 220 7.88 -11.21 12.77
CA ILE A 220 8.15 -10.03 13.59
C ILE A 220 7.26 -8.87 13.16
N CYS A 221 7.19 -8.58 11.86
CA CYS A 221 6.37 -7.50 11.33
C CYS A 221 4.88 -7.72 11.63
N ASP A 222 4.37 -8.94 11.39
CA ASP A 222 2.99 -9.31 11.69
C ASP A 222 2.69 -9.15 13.19
N GLY A 223 3.59 -9.63 14.06
CA GLY A 223 3.45 -9.54 15.51
C GLY A 223 3.46 -8.10 16.02
N GLU A 224 4.39 -7.25 15.53
CA GLU A 224 4.46 -5.85 15.98
C GLU A 224 3.30 -5.01 15.44
N VAL A 225 2.83 -5.25 14.21
CA VAL A 225 1.66 -4.56 13.66
C VAL A 225 0.38 -4.99 14.39
N ALA A 226 0.28 -6.24 14.83
CA ALA A 226 -0.85 -6.72 15.63
C ALA A 226 -0.81 -6.26 17.10
N ASN A 227 0.36 -5.87 17.61
CA ASN A 227 0.53 -5.47 18.99
C ASN A 227 -0.13 -4.12 19.28
N VAL A 228 -1.19 -4.13 20.08
CA VAL A 228 -1.97 -2.93 20.43
C VAL A 228 -1.18 -1.86 21.17
N ASP A 229 -0.09 -2.24 21.88
CA ASP A 229 0.77 -1.34 22.65
C ASP A 229 1.61 -0.42 21.74
N ASN A 230 1.77 -0.78 20.47
CA ASN A 230 2.44 0.05 19.46
C ASN A 230 1.57 1.21 18.99
N TYR A 231 0.30 1.22 19.35
CA TYR A 231 -0.66 2.25 18.96
C TYR A 231 -1.16 3.01 20.18
N LEU A 232 -1.74 4.15 19.93
CA LEU A 232 -2.30 4.98 21.00
C LEU A 232 -3.57 4.35 21.57
N ALA A 233 -3.81 4.58 22.86
CA ALA A 233 -5.04 4.16 23.51
C ALA A 233 -6.27 4.74 22.79
N GLY A 234 -7.28 3.87 22.55
CA GLY A 234 -8.52 4.25 21.87
C GLY A 234 -8.45 3.96 20.36
N SER A 235 -8.33 2.67 19.99
CA SER A 235 -8.57 2.28 18.59
C SER A 235 -10.01 2.62 18.23
N GLU A 236 -10.18 3.39 17.16
CA GLU A 236 -11.45 3.53 16.48
C GLU A 236 -11.65 2.35 15.52
N TRP A 237 -12.84 2.22 14.97
CA TRP A 237 -13.20 1.12 14.07
C TRP A 237 -13.69 1.68 12.74
N GLY A 238 -12.98 1.36 11.68
CA GLY A 238 -13.40 1.61 10.30
C GLY A 238 -14.36 0.53 9.84
N LEU A 239 -15.37 0.92 9.07
CA LEU A 239 -16.41 0.05 8.54
C LEU A 239 -16.34 -0.02 7.02
N ASP A 240 -16.22 -1.24 6.47
CA ASP A 240 -16.56 -1.56 5.09
C ASP A 240 -17.88 -2.35 5.07
N TYR A 241 -18.80 -1.94 4.19
CA TYR A 241 -20.17 -2.42 4.20
C TYR A 241 -20.72 -2.61 2.80
N ALA A 242 -21.39 -3.74 2.60
CA ALA A 242 -22.17 -4.01 1.41
C ALA A 242 -23.42 -4.84 1.79
N LEU A 243 -24.56 -4.52 1.21
CA LEU A 243 -25.82 -5.22 1.40
C LEU A 243 -26.49 -5.42 0.04
N THR A 244 -26.92 -6.64 -0.25
CA THR A 244 -27.86 -6.96 -1.34
C THR A 244 -29.15 -7.48 -0.76
N VAL A 245 -30.26 -6.87 -1.12
CA VAL A 245 -31.61 -7.32 -0.77
C VAL A 245 -32.19 -8.04 -1.98
N HIS A 246 -32.66 -9.27 -1.79
CA HIS A 246 -33.35 -10.04 -2.80
C HIS A 246 -34.83 -10.11 -2.48
N HIS A 247 -35.66 -9.49 -3.30
CA HIS A 247 -37.10 -9.45 -3.13
C HIS A 247 -37.79 -10.69 -3.71
N THR A 248 -38.97 -11.01 -3.16
CA THR A 248 -39.75 -12.18 -3.59
C THR A 248 -40.26 -12.10 -5.03
N ASP A 249 -40.31 -10.90 -5.62
CA ASP A 249 -40.66 -10.69 -7.04
C ASP A 249 -39.50 -10.98 -8.02
N GLY A 250 -38.31 -11.35 -7.47
CA GLY A 250 -37.09 -11.64 -8.22
C GLY A 250 -36.23 -10.42 -8.55
N THR A 251 -36.56 -9.26 -8.04
CA THR A 251 -35.70 -8.06 -8.10
C THR A 251 -34.65 -8.09 -7.00
N SER A 252 -33.54 -7.36 -7.20
CA SER A 252 -32.50 -7.20 -6.19
C SER A 252 -32.02 -5.76 -6.11
N GLU A 253 -31.84 -5.26 -4.89
CA GLU A 253 -31.33 -3.94 -4.60
C GLU A 253 -29.97 -4.04 -3.91
N ASN A 254 -29.00 -3.20 -4.35
CA ASN A 254 -27.65 -3.17 -3.77
C ASN A 254 -27.42 -1.86 -3.05
N TYR A 255 -26.87 -1.98 -1.85
CA TYR A 255 -26.53 -0.85 -0.98
C TYR A 255 -25.05 -0.89 -0.64
N SER A 256 -24.35 0.21 -0.91
CA SER A 256 -22.92 0.33 -0.70
C SER A 256 -22.58 1.09 0.58
N LYS A 257 -21.30 1.04 0.96
CA LYS A 257 -20.77 1.83 2.08
C LYS A 257 -20.96 3.35 1.87
N GLU A 258 -20.93 3.83 0.61
CA GLU A 258 -21.11 5.24 0.29
C GLU A 258 -22.55 5.70 0.58
N GLN A 259 -23.54 4.84 0.33
CA GLN A 259 -24.94 5.14 0.67
C GLN A 259 -25.16 5.13 2.19
N LEU A 260 -24.55 4.19 2.92
CA LEU A 260 -24.54 4.19 4.38
C LEU A 260 -23.85 5.44 4.93
N ALA A 261 -22.70 5.83 4.39
CA ALA A 261 -21.99 7.05 4.76
C ALA A 261 -22.84 8.30 4.54
N ALA A 262 -23.52 8.41 3.40
CA ALA A 262 -24.43 9.52 3.10
C ALA A 262 -25.59 9.57 4.09
N TYR A 263 -26.18 8.43 4.45
CA TYR A 263 -27.22 8.35 5.48
C TYR A 263 -26.71 8.84 6.84
N ILE A 264 -25.56 8.33 7.31
CA ILE A 264 -24.98 8.73 8.60
C ILE A 264 -24.67 10.23 8.61
N SER A 265 -24.03 10.75 7.55
CA SER A 265 -23.72 12.18 7.42
C SER A 265 -24.98 13.05 7.48
N SER A 266 -26.07 12.60 6.86
CA SER A 266 -27.36 13.34 6.88
C SER A 266 -28.02 13.38 8.26
N THR A 267 -27.73 12.38 9.11
CA THR A 267 -28.35 12.25 10.43
C THR A 267 -27.48 12.78 11.57
N THR A 268 -26.15 12.68 11.45
CA THR A 268 -25.21 13.07 12.51
C THR A 268 -24.41 14.34 12.19
N GLY A 269 -24.25 14.69 10.92
CA GLY A 269 -23.33 15.74 10.46
C GLY A 269 -21.85 15.38 10.53
N ASP A 270 -21.52 14.10 10.71
CA ASP A 270 -20.13 13.61 10.80
C ASP A 270 -19.44 13.68 9.43
N GLN A 271 -18.19 14.17 9.40
CA GLN A 271 -17.37 14.20 8.18
C GLN A 271 -16.74 12.84 7.85
N TYR A 272 -16.56 11.98 8.87
CA TYR A 272 -15.96 10.66 8.74
C TYR A 272 -16.90 9.58 9.27
N PRO A 273 -18.09 9.43 8.63
CA PRO A 273 -19.20 8.66 9.19
C PRO A 273 -18.97 7.15 9.25
N LEU A 274 -17.88 6.64 8.63
CA LEU A 274 -17.52 5.23 8.65
C LEU A 274 -16.40 4.89 9.65
N VAL A 275 -16.12 5.79 10.58
CA VAL A 275 -15.16 5.59 11.68
C VAL A 275 -15.88 5.74 13.01
N PHE A 276 -15.87 4.68 13.82
CA PHE A 276 -16.67 4.56 15.03
C PHE A 276 -15.78 4.33 16.26
N SER A 277 -16.21 4.84 17.41
CA SER A 277 -15.49 4.63 18.68
C SER A 277 -15.54 3.18 19.18
N THR A 278 -16.55 2.41 18.80
CA THR A 278 -16.72 0.99 19.16
C THR A 278 -17.35 0.21 18.01
N GLN A 279 -17.18 -1.10 18.01
CA GLN A 279 -17.86 -2.00 17.06
C GLN A 279 -19.39 -1.96 17.23
N ASP A 280 -19.88 -1.85 18.47
CA ASP A 280 -21.30 -1.74 18.75
C ASP A 280 -21.91 -0.46 18.15
N ALA A 281 -21.15 0.65 18.17
CA ALA A 281 -21.60 1.90 17.54
C ALA A 281 -21.75 1.75 16.02
N ALA A 282 -20.79 1.03 15.38
CA ALA A 282 -20.88 0.72 13.96
C ALA A 282 -22.10 -0.18 13.65
N GLN A 283 -22.30 -1.23 14.44
CA GLN A 283 -23.44 -2.13 14.25
C GLN A 283 -24.79 -1.40 14.44
N ASN A 284 -24.87 -0.52 15.41
CA ASN A 284 -26.08 0.30 15.62
C ASN A 284 -26.36 1.23 14.43
N ALA A 285 -25.31 1.83 13.84
CA ALA A 285 -25.46 2.66 12.65
C ALA A 285 -25.98 1.86 11.45
N ILE A 286 -25.46 0.63 11.25
CA ILE A 286 -25.95 -0.30 10.22
C ILE A 286 -27.42 -0.64 10.45
N ASN A 287 -27.78 -1.04 11.68
CA ASN A 287 -29.16 -1.41 12.01
C ASN A 287 -30.14 -0.24 11.78
N ASN A 288 -29.75 0.98 12.17
CA ASN A 288 -30.54 2.17 11.91
C ASN A 288 -30.71 2.44 10.41
N TYR A 289 -29.65 2.27 9.61
CA TYR A 289 -29.72 2.39 8.17
C TYR A 289 -30.64 1.35 7.56
N LYS A 290 -30.48 0.07 7.92
CA LYS A 290 -31.33 -1.03 7.44
C LYS A 290 -32.81 -0.80 7.73
N SER A 291 -33.14 -0.18 8.88
CA SER A 291 -34.53 0.17 9.23
C SER A 291 -35.17 1.19 8.30
N THR A 292 -34.36 1.92 7.50
CA THR A 292 -34.86 2.88 6.49
C THR A 292 -35.02 2.26 5.10
N LEU A 293 -34.54 1.03 4.90
CA LEU A 293 -34.62 0.30 3.63
C LEU A 293 -35.92 -0.48 3.53
N ASN A 294 -36.35 -0.75 2.30
CA ASN A 294 -37.56 -1.53 2.04
C ASN A 294 -37.21 -3.03 2.06
N ILE A 295 -37.04 -3.60 3.28
CA ILE A 295 -36.75 -5.01 3.50
C ILE A 295 -37.93 -5.64 4.24
N ASP A 296 -38.61 -6.59 3.63
CA ASP A 296 -39.74 -7.32 4.25
C ASP A 296 -39.38 -8.81 4.37
N GLU A 297 -38.61 -9.13 5.44
CA GLU A 297 -38.24 -10.51 5.73
C GLU A 297 -39.48 -11.38 6.03
N ALA A 298 -40.58 -10.78 6.53
CA ALA A 298 -41.83 -11.50 6.80
C ALA A 298 -42.57 -11.88 5.50
N ALA A 299 -42.41 -11.09 4.44
CA ALA A 299 -42.87 -11.40 3.09
C ALA A 299 -41.96 -12.37 2.33
N GLY A 300 -40.76 -12.66 2.88
CA GLY A 300 -39.82 -13.62 2.31
C GLY A 300 -38.61 -13.00 1.58
N ASP A 301 -38.33 -11.70 1.75
CA ASP A 301 -37.10 -11.09 1.27
C ASP A 301 -35.91 -11.73 1.98
N THR A 302 -34.80 -11.88 1.26
CA THR A 302 -33.52 -12.36 1.80
C THR A 302 -32.42 -11.35 1.59
N VAL A 303 -31.43 -11.35 2.48
CA VAL A 303 -30.31 -10.41 2.42
C VAL A 303 -28.95 -11.12 2.37
N ASP A 304 -28.06 -10.63 1.49
CA ASP A 304 -26.63 -10.95 1.52
C ASP A 304 -25.92 -9.72 2.07
N GLU A 305 -25.37 -9.82 3.28
CA GLU A 305 -24.75 -8.71 3.99
C GLU A 305 -23.27 -8.99 4.27
N ARG A 306 -22.41 -8.02 3.99
CA ARG A 306 -20.99 -8.05 4.33
C ARG A 306 -20.67 -6.87 5.25
N ILE A 307 -20.19 -7.17 6.45
CA ILE A 307 -19.73 -6.19 7.44
C ILE A 307 -18.27 -6.53 7.74
N GLU A 308 -17.37 -5.62 7.45
CA GLU A 308 -15.96 -5.74 7.82
C GLU A 308 -15.55 -4.57 8.71
N LEU A 309 -15.17 -4.87 9.95
CA LEU A 309 -14.68 -3.90 10.92
C LEU A 309 -13.18 -4.03 11.06
N SER A 310 -12.46 -2.91 10.89
CA SER A 310 -11.01 -2.88 11.01
C SER A 310 -10.57 -1.82 12.02
N PRO A 311 -9.56 -2.09 12.87
CA PRO A 311 -9.04 -1.10 13.81
C PRO A 311 -8.38 0.05 13.06
N GLN A 312 -8.62 1.29 13.53
CA GLN A 312 -8.04 2.52 12.98
C GLN A 312 -7.21 3.26 14.05
N PRO A 313 -6.18 4.02 13.69
CA PRO A 313 -5.61 4.12 12.33
C PRO A 313 -5.00 2.80 11.86
N GLN A 314 -4.88 2.66 10.55
CA GLN A 314 -4.22 1.56 9.88
C GLN A 314 -2.71 1.77 9.81
N ALA A 315 -1.98 0.68 9.50
CA ALA A 315 -0.54 0.72 9.24
C ALA A 315 -0.17 -0.20 8.07
N SER A 316 0.86 0.16 7.34
CA SER A 316 1.56 -0.76 6.42
C SER A 316 3.06 -0.71 6.67
N VAL A 317 3.71 -1.87 6.51
CA VAL A 317 5.15 -2.07 6.73
C VAL A 317 5.75 -2.81 5.56
N VAL A 318 6.90 -2.35 5.10
CA VAL A 318 7.74 -3.04 4.11
C VAL A 318 9.15 -3.13 4.65
N VAL A 319 9.76 -4.30 4.59
CA VAL A 319 11.19 -4.52 4.90
C VAL A 319 11.88 -5.10 3.67
N MET A 320 12.98 -4.47 3.27
CA MET A 320 13.73 -4.80 2.05
C MET A 320 15.21 -4.95 2.35
N ASP A 321 15.84 -5.93 1.73
CA ASP A 321 17.29 -6.03 1.64
C ASP A 321 17.76 -5.07 0.53
N GLN A 322 18.42 -3.98 0.93
CA GLN A 322 18.85 -2.93 0.02
C GLN A 322 19.90 -3.39 -1.01
N TYR A 323 20.64 -4.46 -0.74
CA TYR A 323 21.71 -4.92 -1.60
C TYR A 323 21.24 -5.90 -2.70
N THR A 324 20.05 -6.48 -2.51
CA THR A 324 19.50 -7.47 -3.43
C THR A 324 18.17 -7.06 -4.07
N GLY A 325 17.52 -6.00 -3.59
CA GLY A 325 16.18 -5.62 -4.01
C GLY A 325 15.08 -6.54 -3.50
N GLN A 326 15.42 -7.54 -2.68
CA GLN A 326 14.47 -8.52 -2.18
C GLN A 326 13.62 -7.95 -1.04
N ILE A 327 12.32 -7.96 -1.24
CA ILE A 327 11.37 -7.66 -0.16
C ILE A 327 11.33 -8.87 0.78
N LYS A 328 11.63 -8.65 2.07
CA LYS A 328 11.68 -9.70 3.10
C LYS A 328 10.38 -9.86 3.86
N ALA A 329 9.62 -8.77 4.00
CA ALA A 329 8.32 -8.78 4.66
C ALA A 329 7.41 -7.67 4.12
N ILE A 330 6.11 -7.96 4.09
CA ILE A 330 5.04 -6.99 3.81
C ILE A 330 3.91 -7.21 4.80
N VAL A 331 3.49 -6.13 5.46
CA VAL A 331 2.22 -6.06 6.19
C VAL A 331 1.39 -4.94 5.59
N GLY A 332 0.21 -5.28 5.08
CA GLY A 332 -0.65 -4.35 4.35
C GLY A 332 -1.82 -3.80 5.15
N GLY A 333 -1.89 -4.11 6.45
CA GLY A 333 -2.96 -3.60 7.30
C GLY A 333 -2.87 -4.09 8.72
N ARG A 334 -3.53 -3.35 9.61
CA ARG A 334 -3.71 -3.66 11.02
C ARG A 334 -5.03 -4.41 11.22
N GLY A 335 -5.04 -5.37 12.14
CA GLY A 335 -6.19 -6.24 12.41
C GLY A 335 -6.05 -7.62 11.77
N GLU A 336 -7.03 -8.48 12.04
CA GLU A 336 -7.04 -9.83 11.49
C GLU A 336 -7.32 -9.81 9.98
N LYS A 337 -6.49 -10.48 9.22
CA LYS A 337 -6.72 -10.68 7.79
C LYS A 337 -7.68 -11.85 7.58
N THR A 338 -8.90 -11.55 7.17
CA THR A 338 -10.00 -12.51 7.05
C THR A 338 -10.15 -13.15 5.67
N SER A 339 -9.57 -12.52 4.64
CA SER A 339 -9.66 -12.98 3.24
C SER A 339 -8.34 -12.83 2.49
N SER A 340 -8.08 -13.73 1.55
CA SER A 340 -6.98 -13.63 0.58
C SER A 340 -7.29 -12.56 -0.46
N LEU A 341 -6.25 -11.97 -1.05
CA LEU A 341 -6.32 -10.91 -2.07
C LEU A 341 -7.15 -9.68 -1.62
N SER A 342 -7.18 -9.42 -0.30
CA SER A 342 -7.76 -8.22 0.28
C SER A 342 -6.84 -7.01 0.08
N LEU A 343 -7.34 -5.80 0.39
CA LEU A 343 -6.58 -4.55 0.27
C LEU A 343 -5.25 -4.62 1.01
N ASN A 344 -4.15 -4.50 0.27
CA ASN A 344 -2.80 -4.41 0.78
C ASN A 344 -2.30 -2.96 0.68
N ARG A 345 -2.32 -2.22 1.80
CA ARG A 345 -1.97 -0.79 1.81
C ARG A 345 -0.50 -0.51 1.48
N ALA A 346 0.34 -1.56 1.45
CA ALA A 346 1.73 -1.41 1.03
C ALA A 346 1.90 -1.40 -0.51
N THR A 347 0.99 -2.06 -1.26
CA THR A 347 1.09 -2.27 -2.71
C THR A 347 -0.10 -1.77 -3.51
N ASP A 348 -1.26 -1.57 -2.88
CA ASP A 348 -2.52 -1.26 -3.57
C ASP A 348 -3.06 0.13 -3.23
N SER A 349 -2.47 0.82 -2.24
CA SER A 349 -2.89 2.14 -1.79
C SER A 349 -1.73 3.11 -1.87
N TYR A 350 -1.84 4.13 -2.69
CA TYR A 350 -0.89 5.23 -2.74
C TYR A 350 -1.33 6.36 -1.80
N ARG A 351 -0.37 6.92 -1.05
CA ARG A 351 -0.57 7.94 -0.02
C ARG A 351 0.46 9.06 -0.16
N GLN A 352 0.13 10.24 0.36
CA GLN A 352 1.04 11.39 0.29
C GLN A 352 2.26 11.15 1.18
N PRO A 353 3.49 11.11 0.63
CA PRO A 353 4.70 10.77 1.40
C PRO A 353 5.17 11.89 2.31
N GLY A 354 4.64 13.09 2.18
CA GLY A 354 5.02 14.25 2.95
C GLY A 354 6.53 14.50 2.92
N SER A 355 7.08 14.91 4.04
CA SER A 355 8.50 15.30 4.17
C SER A 355 9.54 14.21 3.84
N CYS A 356 9.13 12.94 3.64
CA CYS A 356 10.06 11.92 3.11
C CYS A 356 10.55 12.29 1.70
N PHE A 357 9.75 12.99 0.94
CA PHE A 357 10.12 13.41 -0.42
C PHE A 357 11.16 14.53 -0.48
N LYS A 358 11.39 15.28 0.59
CA LYS A 358 12.45 16.31 0.63
C LYS A 358 13.82 15.74 0.27
N ILE A 359 14.11 14.54 0.76
CA ILE A 359 15.37 13.85 0.45
C ILE A 359 15.47 13.53 -1.03
N LEU A 360 14.42 12.95 -1.61
CA LEU A 360 14.42 12.40 -2.96
C LEU A 360 14.21 13.47 -4.04
N ALA A 361 13.30 14.42 -3.79
CA ALA A 361 12.90 15.43 -4.77
C ALA A 361 13.80 16.68 -4.78
N SER A 362 14.41 17.01 -3.63
CA SER A 362 15.17 18.25 -3.47
C SER A 362 16.64 18.01 -3.23
N TYR A 363 16.97 17.34 -2.11
CA TYR A 363 18.36 17.26 -1.66
C TYR A 363 19.21 16.26 -2.45
N ALA A 364 18.65 15.10 -2.84
CA ALA A 364 19.39 14.11 -3.63
C ALA A 364 19.88 14.69 -4.98
N PRO A 365 19.01 15.24 -5.84
CA PRO A 365 19.48 15.83 -7.09
C PRO A 365 20.41 17.04 -6.88
N ALA A 366 20.13 17.91 -5.90
CA ALA A 366 20.96 19.08 -5.66
C ALA A 366 22.39 18.73 -5.22
N LEU A 367 22.56 17.73 -4.37
CA LEU A 367 23.87 17.21 -3.94
C LEU A 367 24.55 16.44 -5.09
N ASN A 368 23.79 15.64 -5.84
CA ASN A 368 24.31 14.79 -6.92
C ASN A 368 24.92 15.59 -8.07
N GLU A 369 24.28 16.73 -8.41
CA GLU A 369 24.72 17.63 -9.46
C GLU A 369 25.71 18.69 -8.94
N ASN A 370 26.24 18.55 -7.73
CA ASN A 370 27.18 19.47 -7.11
C ASN A 370 26.69 20.93 -7.03
N LYS A 371 25.34 21.15 -7.04
CA LYS A 371 24.74 22.49 -6.99
C LYS A 371 24.78 23.09 -5.61
N LEU A 372 24.88 22.24 -4.58
CA LEU A 372 25.09 22.65 -3.19
C LEU A 372 25.86 21.57 -2.43
N THR A 373 26.18 21.87 -1.17
CA THR A 373 26.80 20.95 -0.21
C THR A 373 25.96 20.92 1.07
N LEU A 374 26.21 20.00 1.99
CA LEU A 374 25.57 19.98 3.31
C LEU A 374 25.88 21.26 4.13
N ALA A 375 27.02 21.91 3.83
CA ALA A 375 27.47 23.16 4.46
C ALA A 375 26.85 24.42 3.81
N THR A 376 26.28 24.32 2.63
CA THR A 376 25.65 25.45 1.94
C THR A 376 24.54 26.05 2.81
N THR A 377 24.54 27.38 2.95
CA THR A 377 23.51 28.12 3.68
C THR A 377 22.44 28.61 2.71
N ILE A 378 21.19 28.42 3.10
CA ILE A 378 19.98 28.93 2.41
C ILE A 378 19.20 29.75 3.43
N ASP A 379 18.72 30.92 3.02
CA ASP A 379 17.95 31.78 3.91
C ASP A 379 16.55 31.21 4.16
N ASP A 380 16.28 30.87 5.42
CA ASP A 380 14.98 30.48 5.90
C ASP A 380 14.18 31.75 6.26
N GLU A 381 13.35 32.18 5.34
CA GLU A 381 12.54 33.39 5.38
C GLU A 381 11.15 33.14 4.79
N PRO A 382 10.17 34.02 4.97
CA PRO A 382 8.88 33.90 4.29
C PRO A 382 9.06 33.66 2.80
N TYR A 383 8.41 32.61 2.28
CA TYR A 383 8.55 32.16 0.90
C TYR A 383 7.20 31.72 0.32
N GLU A 384 7.00 31.94 -0.97
CA GLU A 384 5.79 31.55 -1.67
C GLU A 384 6.10 30.68 -2.88
N TYR A 385 5.20 29.75 -3.17
CA TYR A 385 5.20 29.05 -4.45
C TYR A 385 4.92 30.03 -5.60
N LYS A 386 5.23 29.63 -6.83
CA LYS A 386 4.93 30.43 -8.05
C LYS A 386 3.44 30.81 -8.19
N ASN A 387 2.55 30.08 -7.56
CA ASN A 387 1.11 30.36 -7.54
C ASN A 387 0.67 31.33 -6.44
N GLY A 388 1.60 31.87 -5.64
CA GLY A 388 1.35 32.80 -4.55
C GLY A 388 0.93 32.15 -3.22
N GLN A 389 0.92 30.82 -3.13
CA GLN A 389 0.64 30.11 -1.88
C GLN A 389 1.88 30.14 -0.98
N GLU A 390 1.70 30.53 0.27
CA GLU A 390 2.79 30.61 1.27
C GLU A 390 3.31 29.22 1.66
N VAL A 391 4.64 29.11 1.75
CA VAL A 391 5.36 27.93 2.29
C VAL A 391 5.71 28.20 3.73
N LYS A 392 5.14 27.43 4.67
CA LYS A 392 5.39 27.56 6.10
C LYS A 392 6.21 26.39 6.62
N ASN A 393 7.20 26.68 7.49
CA ASN A 393 7.79 25.63 8.30
C ASN A 393 6.74 25.07 9.29
N TRP A 394 6.94 23.84 9.72
CA TRP A 394 5.99 23.15 10.60
C TRP A 394 5.82 23.84 11.96
N ASP A 395 6.87 24.52 12.47
CA ASP A 395 6.87 25.31 13.71
C ASP A 395 6.48 26.78 13.48
N LYS A 396 6.21 27.18 12.23
CA LYS A 396 5.83 28.52 11.80
C LYS A 396 6.89 29.59 12.13
N LYS A 397 8.16 29.20 12.24
CA LYS A 397 9.30 30.09 12.51
C LYS A 397 10.22 30.16 11.31
N TYR A 398 10.95 31.26 11.21
CA TYR A 398 12.02 31.49 10.25
C TYR A 398 13.28 31.89 11.02
N ILE A 399 14.41 31.28 10.68
CA ILE A 399 15.68 31.42 11.44
C ILE A 399 16.82 32.04 10.60
N GLY A 400 16.53 32.47 9.36
CA GLY A 400 17.53 33.08 8.47
C GLY A 400 18.51 32.09 7.88
N ALA A 401 19.72 32.52 7.60
CA ALA A 401 20.76 31.72 6.95
C ALA A 401 21.04 30.39 7.66
N THR A 402 20.61 29.29 7.03
CA THR A 402 20.58 27.96 7.63
C THR A 402 21.22 26.93 6.72
N ARG A 403 22.08 26.08 7.26
CA ARG A 403 22.77 25.04 6.49
C ARG A 403 21.82 23.96 6.02
N VAL A 404 22.10 23.38 4.86
CA VAL A 404 21.33 22.28 4.27
C VAL A 404 21.22 21.10 5.24
N ARG A 405 22.32 20.69 5.92
CA ARG A 405 22.29 19.62 6.94
C ARG A 405 21.24 19.88 8.02
N TYR A 406 21.22 21.10 8.57
CA TYR A 406 20.25 21.51 9.58
C TYR A 406 18.81 21.46 9.04
N GLY A 407 18.63 21.88 7.78
CA GLY A 407 17.33 21.81 7.09
C GLY A 407 16.81 20.36 6.93
N ILE A 408 17.71 19.40 6.70
CA ILE A 408 17.38 17.97 6.65
C ILE A 408 17.02 17.45 8.04
N GLU A 409 17.88 17.70 9.05
CA GLU A 409 17.71 17.30 10.45
C GLU A 409 16.35 17.76 11.00
N HIS A 410 16.04 19.05 10.85
CA HIS A 410 14.83 19.68 11.37
C HIS A 410 13.63 19.62 10.39
N SER A 411 13.81 18.97 9.24
CA SER A 411 12.75 18.84 8.24
C SER A 411 12.13 20.18 7.82
N MET A 412 12.94 21.20 7.54
CA MET A 412 12.49 22.54 7.20
C MET A 412 11.83 22.57 5.80
N ASN A 413 10.66 23.20 5.68
CA ASN A 413 9.89 23.23 4.46
C ASN A 413 10.47 24.24 3.46
N VAL A 414 10.78 25.45 3.93
CA VAL A 414 11.29 26.55 3.09
C VAL A 414 12.59 26.14 2.41
N LEU A 415 13.53 25.55 3.15
CA LEU A 415 14.80 25.12 2.61
C LEU A 415 14.62 24.05 1.52
N ALA A 416 13.73 23.08 1.73
CA ALA A 416 13.48 22.03 0.77
C ALA A 416 12.86 22.57 -0.54
N VAL A 417 11.89 23.48 -0.43
CA VAL A 417 11.27 24.11 -1.61
C VAL A 417 12.24 25.01 -2.35
N LYS A 418 13.02 25.85 -1.64
CA LYS A 418 14.08 26.67 -2.25
C LYS A 418 15.14 25.78 -2.92
N THR A 419 15.54 24.67 -2.27
CA THR A 419 16.49 23.72 -2.88
C THR A 419 15.95 23.18 -4.22
N LEU A 420 14.70 22.75 -4.26
CA LEU A 420 14.08 22.29 -5.50
C LEU A 420 14.00 23.39 -6.54
N THR A 421 13.51 24.58 -6.14
CA THR A 421 13.19 25.66 -7.09
C THR A 421 14.43 26.35 -7.65
N ASP A 422 15.39 26.69 -6.77
CA ASP A 422 16.51 27.57 -7.10
C ASP A 422 17.76 26.80 -7.53
N TYR A 423 17.90 25.54 -7.11
CA TYR A 423 19.08 24.73 -7.38
C TYR A 423 18.82 23.55 -8.32
N VAL A 424 17.66 22.89 -8.24
CA VAL A 424 17.35 21.69 -9.04
C VAL A 424 16.53 22.04 -10.27
N GLY A 425 15.35 22.59 -10.06
CA GLY A 425 14.31 22.74 -11.05
C GLY A 425 13.29 21.60 -11.04
N GLU A 426 12.03 21.94 -11.33
CA GLU A 426 10.91 21.02 -11.17
C GLU A 426 11.01 19.80 -12.09
N THR A 427 11.45 19.99 -13.33
CA THR A 427 11.57 18.89 -14.32
C THR A 427 12.67 17.91 -13.95
N GLU A 428 13.86 18.39 -13.58
CA GLU A 428 14.98 17.55 -13.18
C GLU A 428 14.64 16.75 -11.92
N SER A 429 14.00 17.38 -10.92
CA SER A 429 13.48 16.70 -9.74
C SER A 429 12.51 15.57 -10.10
N TYR A 430 11.62 15.80 -11.06
CA TYR A 430 10.67 14.78 -11.53
C TYR A 430 11.39 13.60 -12.19
N ASP A 431 12.40 13.85 -13.02
CA ASP A 431 13.17 12.80 -13.70
C ASP A 431 13.97 11.96 -12.68
N TYR A 432 14.52 12.58 -11.61
CA TYR A 432 15.13 11.85 -10.50
C TYR A 432 14.13 10.93 -9.77
N LEU A 433 12.90 11.40 -9.53
CA LEU A 433 11.87 10.60 -8.89
C LEU A 433 11.45 9.40 -9.75
N LEU A 434 11.38 9.55 -11.08
CA LEU A 434 11.17 8.41 -11.98
C LEU A 434 12.33 7.40 -11.88
N ASN A 435 13.58 7.89 -11.81
CA ASN A 435 14.76 7.04 -11.65
C ASN A 435 14.81 6.36 -10.28
N PHE A 436 14.21 6.93 -9.23
CA PHE A 436 14.00 6.28 -7.93
C PHE A 436 12.87 5.23 -7.94
N GLY A 437 12.20 5.01 -9.09
CA GLY A 437 11.23 3.94 -9.30
C GLY A 437 9.78 4.28 -8.97
N PHE A 438 9.42 5.56 -8.82
CA PHE A 438 8.03 5.96 -8.60
C PHE A 438 7.21 5.86 -9.89
N THR A 439 6.14 5.07 -9.85
CA THR A 439 5.26 4.80 -11.00
C THR A 439 3.95 5.60 -10.97
N THR A 440 3.63 6.25 -9.84
CA THR A 440 2.37 6.97 -9.62
C THR A 440 2.44 8.46 -9.99
N LEU A 441 3.61 8.93 -10.42
CA LEU A 441 3.80 10.32 -10.83
C LEU A 441 3.03 10.62 -12.12
N THR A 442 2.36 11.77 -12.15
CA THR A 442 1.59 12.23 -13.30
C THR A 442 2.26 13.43 -14.00
N ASP A 443 1.80 13.77 -15.21
CA ASP A 443 2.27 14.96 -15.91
C ASP A 443 2.04 16.27 -15.12
N ALA A 444 1.02 16.31 -14.26
CA ALA A 444 0.76 17.45 -13.39
C ALA A 444 1.86 17.64 -12.33
N ASP A 445 2.48 16.55 -11.89
CA ASP A 445 3.56 16.58 -10.90
C ASP A 445 4.87 17.10 -11.49
N LYS A 446 5.05 17.02 -12.83
CA LYS A 446 6.29 17.39 -13.49
C LYS A 446 6.74 18.81 -13.17
N ASN A 447 5.81 19.76 -13.22
CA ASN A 447 6.08 21.19 -12.99
C ASN A 447 5.63 21.68 -11.60
N SER A 448 5.29 20.77 -10.69
CA SER A 448 4.82 21.11 -9.35
C SER A 448 5.98 21.34 -8.39
N GLN A 449 6.00 22.48 -7.70
CA GLN A 449 6.94 22.74 -6.59
C GLN A 449 6.54 21.98 -5.32
N ALA A 450 5.24 21.62 -5.17
CA ALA A 450 4.72 20.95 -3.99
C ALA A 450 5.35 19.57 -3.76
N LYS A 451 5.87 18.92 -4.84
CA LYS A 451 6.56 17.62 -4.70
C LYS A 451 7.82 17.70 -3.81
N ALA A 452 8.43 18.92 -3.64
CA ALA A 452 9.48 19.11 -2.65
C ALA A 452 9.06 18.69 -1.23
N LEU A 453 7.78 18.81 -0.92
CA LEU A 453 7.19 18.48 0.38
C LEU A 453 6.33 17.21 0.33
N GLY A 454 6.36 16.47 -0.78
CA GLY A 454 5.56 15.27 -0.99
C GLY A 454 4.10 15.55 -1.31
N GLY A 455 3.76 16.75 -1.78
CA GLY A 455 2.45 17.07 -2.36
C GLY A 455 2.41 16.59 -3.80
N LEU A 456 1.80 15.44 -4.04
CA LEU A 456 1.66 14.77 -5.33
C LEU A 456 0.19 14.66 -5.73
N THR A 457 -0.06 14.49 -7.03
CA THR A 457 -1.42 14.30 -7.53
C THR A 457 -2.07 13.04 -6.95
N LEU A 458 -1.35 11.92 -6.92
CA LEU A 458 -1.86 10.65 -6.40
C LEU A 458 -1.22 10.24 -5.07
N GLY A 459 0.06 10.42 -4.90
CA GLY A 459 0.86 9.86 -3.81
C GLY A 459 1.73 8.69 -4.26
N VAL A 460 2.25 7.88 -3.33
CA VAL A 460 3.19 6.78 -3.61
C VAL A 460 2.80 5.50 -2.89
N TYR A 461 3.21 4.35 -3.43
CA TYR A 461 3.15 3.08 -2.73
C TYR A 461 4.24 2.97 -1.67
N ASN A 462 3.96 2.27 -0.58
CA ASN A 462 4.95 2.04 0.48
C ASN A 462 6.17 1.25 -0.05
N THR A 463 5.94 0.28 -0.92
CA THR A 463 7.01 -0.49 -1.57
C THR A 463 7.95 0.38 -2.41
N GLU A 464 7.43 1.37 -3.14
CA GLU A 464 8.24 2.29 -3.94
C GLU A 464 9.06 3.25 -3.07
N LEU A 465 8.46 3.78 -1.99
CA LEU A 465 9.19 4.62 -1.04
C LEU A 465 10.31 3.84 -0.35
N THR A 466 10.06 2.58 0.04
CA THR A 466 11.09 1.70 0.61
C THR A 466 12.24 1.48 -0.37
N ALA A 467 11.93 1.19 -1.65
CA ALA A 467 12.94 0.96 -2.68
C ALA A 467 13.78 2.21 -3.00
N ALA A 468 13.16 3.39 -3.01
CA ALA A 468 13.86 4.65 -3.21
C ALA A 468 14.87 4.95 -2.07
N TYR A 469 14.49 4.68 -0.81
CA TYR A 469 15.41 4.79 0.33
C TYR A 469 16.45 3.67 0.36
N ALA A 470 16.09 2.46 -0.09
CA ALA A 470 17.05 1.36 -0.28
C ALA A 470 18.13 1.71 -1.30
N ALA A 471 17.80 2.48 -2.34
CA ALA A 471 18.79 2.96 -3.30
C ALA A 471 19.85 3.88 -2.64
N ILE A 472 19.43 4.76 -1.72
CA ILE A 472 20.38 5.58 -0.94
C ILE A 472 21.23 4.68 -0.05
N ALA A 473 20.60 3.75 0.69
CA ALA A 473 21.29 2.80 1.57
C ALA A 473 22.29 1.89 0.82
N ASN A 474 22.05 1.66 -0.46
CA ASN A 474 22.88 0.86 -1.37
C ASN A 474 23.87 1.73 -2.20
N GLY A 475 24.38 2.80 -1.62
CA GLY A 475 25.38 3.63 -2.26
C GLY A 475 24.91 4.34 -3.54
N GLY A 476 23.61 4.59 -3.69
CA GLY A 476 23.03 5.29 -4.84
C GLY A 476 22.51 4.39 -5.95
N THR A 477 22.59 3.09 -5.79
CA THR A 477 22.13 2.10 -6.80
C THR A 477 20.70 1.65 -6.47
N TYR A 478 19.75 1.97 -7.33
CA TYR A 478 18.41 1.43 -7.30
C TYR A 478 18.38 0.00 -7.82
N ILE A 479 17.71 -0.88 -7.11
CA ILE A 479 17.43 -2.25 -7.51
C ILE A 479 15.92 -2.46 -7.54
N GLU A 480 15.40 -2.98 -8.66
CA GLU A 480 13.95 -3.21 -8.79
C GLU A 480 13.47 -4.17 -7.69
N PRO A 481 12.44 -3.79 -6.90
CA PRO A 481 11.91 -4.62 -5.84
C PRO A 481 11.37 -5.94 -6.38
N THR A 482 11.71 -7.05 -5.71
CA THR A 482 11.21 -8.37 -6.10
C THR A 482 10.72 -9.18 -4.91
N LEU A 483 9.65 -9.97 -5.13
CA LEU A 483 9.05 -10.88 -4.17
C LEU A 483 9.43 -12.35 -4.43
N TYR A 484 10.11 -12.63 -5.53
CA TYR A 484 10.64 -13.95 -5.86
C TYR A 484 12.00 -13.84 -6.56
N THR A 485 12.84 -14.85 -6.40
CA THR A 485 14.10 -14.96 -7.11
C THR A 485 14.00 -15.81 -8.37
N GLN A 486 13.20 -16.88 -8.34
CA GLN A 486 13.07 -17.79 -9.48
C GLN A 486 11.73 -18.51 -9.47
N ILE A 487 11.20 -18.77 -10.66
CA ILE A 487 10.01 -19.59 -10.88
C ILE A 487 10.37 -20.69 -11.89
N LEU A 488 10.15 -21.93 -11.50
CA LEU A 488 10.29 -23.10 -12.37
C LEU A 488 8.92 -23.60 -12.82
N ASP A 489 8.84 -24.14 -14.02
CA ASP A 489 7.69 -24.89 -14.50
C ASP A 489 7.61 -26.29 -13.85
N HIS A 490 6.59 -27.08 -14.19
CA HIS A 490 6.38 -28.42 -13.64
C HIS A 490 7.48 -29.42 -14.06
N ASP A 491 8.21 -29.15 -15.15
CA ASP A 491 9.33 -29.95 -15.63
C ASP A 491 10.67 -29.52 -15.00
N GLY A 492 10.67 -28.46 -14.20
CA GLY A 492 11.85 -27.91 -13.54
C GLY A 492 12.65 -26.92 -14.42
N ASN A 493 12.10 -26.49 -15.58
CA ASN A 493 12.75 -25.47 -16.40
C ASN A 493 12.49 -24.07 -15.82
N VAL A 494 13.46 -23.17 -15.97
CA VAL A 494 13.34 -21.80 -15.52
C VAL A 494 12.30 -21.04 -16.37
N LEU A 495 11.20 -20.66 -15.74
CA LEU A 495 10.13 -19.86 -16.37
C LEU A 495 10.40 -18.37 -16.21
N LEU A 496 10.69 -17.91 -14.99
CA LEU A 496 11.07 -16.54 -14.68
C LEU A 496 12.29 -16.52 -13.77
N ASP A 497 13.21 -15.58 -13.99
CA ASP A 497 14.44 -15.44 -13.23
C ASP A 497 14.66 -13.98 -12.83
N ASN A 498 14.71 -13.72 -11.53
CA ASN A 498 15.04 -12.45 -10.89
C ASN A 498 16.24 -12.61 -9.93
N THR A 499 17.09 -13.63 -10.12
CA THR A 499 18.32 -13.81 -9.32
C THR A 499 19.29 -12.66 -9.52
N THR A 500 19.23 -12.01 -10.69
CA THR A 500 19.94 -10.78 -11.00
C THR A 500 18.90 -9.71 -11.39
N PRO A 501 18.36 -8.98 -10.42
CA PRO A 501 17.33 -7.98 -10.68
C PRO A 501 17.89 -6.81 -11.48
N LEU A 502 17.00 -6.11 -12.19
CA LEU A 502 17.35 -4.87 -12.88
C LEU A 502 17.82 -3.83 -11.87
N SER A 503 18.94 -3.18 -12.17
CA SER A 503 19.52 -2.14 -11.32
C SER A 503 20.16 -1.04 -12.15
N HIS A 504 20.20 0.16 -11.59
CA HIS A 504 20.89 1.30 -12.18
C HIS A 504 21.31 2.29 -11.09
N GLU A 505 22.34 3.06 -11.38
CA GLU A 505 22.76 4.15 -10.52
C GLU A 505 21.78 5.32 -10.67
N VAL A 506 21.21 5.80 -9.55
CA VAL A 506 20.35 6.98 -9.49
C VAL A 506 21.12 8.19 -9.01
N ILE A 507 21.98 8.01 -8.02
CA ILE A 507 22.86 9.01 -7.44
C ILE A 507 24.24 8.42 -7.17
N LYS A 508 25.26 9.28 -7.13
CA LYS A 508 26.63 8.88 -6.80
C LYS A 508 26.74 8.32 -5.38
N ASP A 509 27.72 7.45 -5.14
CA ASP A 509 28.02 6.93 -3.81
C ASP A 509 28.33 8.03 -2.79
N SER A 510 29.01 9.09 -3.21
CA SER A 510 29.26 10.27 -2.39
C SER A 510 27.96 10.95 -1.96
N THR A 511 27.02 11.15 -2.87
CA THR A 511 25.71 11.74 -2.57
C THR A 511 24.90 10.87 -1.63
N ALA A 512 24.88 9.56 -1.86
CA ALA A 512 24.23 8.59 -0.99
C ALA A 512 24.75 8.65 0.44
N TYR A 513 26.10 8.72 0.61
CA TYR A 513 26.68 8.84 1.94
C TYR A 513 26.41 10.20 2.60
N LEU A 514 26.46 11.31 1.86
CA LEU A 514 26.12 12.63 2.38
C LEU A 514 24.68 12.67 2.91
N LEU A 515 23.74 12.11 2.17
CA LEU A 515 22.35 11.99 2.61
C LEU A 515 22.23 11.07 3.84
N THR A 516 22.91 9.92 3.84
CA THR A 516 22.95 8.99 4.97
C THR A 516 23.42 9.71 6.24
N SER A 517 24.56 10.42 6.17
CA SER A 517 25.11 11.16 7.31
C SER A 517 24.18 12.29 7.80
N ALA A 518 23.50 13.00 6.90
CA ALA A 518 22.52 14.01 7.30
C ALA A 518 21.24 13.41 7.88
N MET A 519 20.84 12.22 7.42
CA MET A 519 19.67 11.50 7.94
C MET A 519 19.96 10.77 9.27
N GLU A 520 21.21 10.49 9.61
CA GLU A 520 21.59 10.07 10.96
C GLU A 520 21.30 11.17 11.99
N ASP A 521 21.49 12.46 11.63
CA ASP A 521 21.15 13.59 12.49
C ASP A 521 19.64 13.73 12.70
N VAL A 522 18.80 13.31 11.76
CA VAL A 522 17.34 13.24 11.96
C VAL A 522 16.98 12.36 13.15
N VAL A 523 17.78 11.32 13.43
CA VAL A 523 17.57 10.38 14.55
C VAL A 523 18.36 10.79 15.79
N ASN A 524 19.58 11.29 15.63
CA ASN A 524 20.54 11.51 16.71
C ASN A 524 20.71 12.97 17.11
N GLY A 525 20.39 13.90 16.22
CA GLY A 525 20.51 15.34 16.44
C GLY A 525 19.54 15.86 17.50
N ALA A 526 19.89 16.98 18.12
CA ALA A 526 19.13 17.57 19.23
C ALA A 526 17.71 18.05 18.78
N GLY A 527 17.56 18.43 17.52
CA GLY A 527 16.28 18.85 16.91
C GLY A 527 15.73 17.85 15.91
N GLY A 528 16.31 16.66 15.87
CA GLY A 528 15.95 15.62 14.91
C GLY A 528 14.53 15.12 15.07
N THR A 529 13.80 15.02 13.97
CA THR A 529 12.38 14.63 13.95
C THR A 529 12.15 13.12 14.10
N GLY A 530 13.20 12.30 13.96
CA GLY A 530 13.19 10.83 13.96
C GLY A 530 13.66 10.16 15.24
N GLY A 531 13.86 10.89 16.33
CA GLY A 531 14.47 10.39 17.57
C GLY A 531 13.78 9.17 18.19
N SER A 532 12.49 8.97 17.95
CA SER A 532 11.74 7.79 18.42
C SER A 532 12.10 6.49 17.68
N ALA A 533 12.79 6.58 16.53
CA ALA A 533 13.26 5.42 15.77
C ALA A 533 14.69 4.99 16.13
N ARG A 534 15.36 5.68 17.07
CA ARG A 534 16.72 5.36 17.47
C ARG A 534 16.82 3.94 18.02
N LEU A 535 17.72 3.14 17.44
CA LEU A 535 18.04 1.78 17.90
C LEU A 535 19.09 1.82 19.01
N SER A 536 19.09 0.77 19.84
CA SER A 536 20.00 0.69 21.00
C SER A 536 21.46 0.41 20.59
N ASN A 537 21.67 -0.34 19.53
CA ASN A 537 22.99 -0.84 19.11
C ASN A 537 23.12 -0.94 17.58
N MET A 538 22.64 0.04 16.83
CA MET A 538 22.80 0.10 15.38
C MET A 538 22.58 1.53 14.89
N PRO A 539 23.38 2.06 13.95
CA PRO A 539 23.13 3.36 13.36
C PRO A 539 21.87 3.31 12.48
N VAL A 540 21.16 4.42 12.45
CA VAL A 540 19.92 4.58 11.68
C VAL A 540 19.99 5.89 10.92
N ALA A 541 19.80 5.83 9.62
CA ALA A 541 19.50 6.98 8.78
C ALA A 541 18.01 6.98 8.45
N ALA A 542 17.31 8.08 8.76
CA ALA A 542 15.87 8.15 8.69
C ALA A 542 15.35 9.48 8.15
N LYS A 543 14.15 9.44 7.59
CA LYS A 543 13.36 10.63 7.34
C LYS A 543 11.90 10.38 7.71
N THR A 544 11.34 11.29 8.48
CA THR A 544 9.92 11.29 8.83
C THR A 544 9.12 12.05 7.77
N GLY A 545 7.90 11.58 7.53
CA GLY A 545 6.93 12.21 6.66
C GLY A 545 5.62 12.45 7.41
N THR A 546 5.04 13.61 7.20
CA THR A 546 3.70 13.97 7.65
C THR A 546 3.04 14.72 6.51
N SER A 547 1.89 14.23 6.06
CA SER A 547 1.10 14.94 5.06
C SER A 547 0.32 16.10 5.67
N GLN A 548 -0.29 16.93 4.82
CA GLN A 548 -1.13 18.03 5.27
C GLN A 548 -2.20 17.52 6.23
N GLU A 549 -2.49 18.28 7.29
CA GLU A 549 -3.44 17.93 8.35
C GLU A 549 -3.11 16.63 9.11
N SER A 550 -1.89 16.10 8.97
CA SER A 550 -1.48 14.84 9.59
C SER A 550 -2.38 13.64 9.23
N ASN A 551 -2.85 13.57 7.99
CA ASN A 551 -3.64 12.44 7.52
C ASN A 551 -2.79 11.18 7.27
N ASP A 552 -1.52 11.37 6.90
CA ASP A 552 -0.54 10.32 6.70
C ASP A 552 0.70 10.58 7.55
N LEU A 553 1.16 9.57 8.26
CA LEU A 553 2.41 9.55 9.00
C LEU A 553 3.35 8.51 8.38
N TRP A 554 4.57 8.91 8.11
CA TRP A 554 5.58 8.06 7.50
C TRP A 554 6.90 8.07 8.27
N ILE A 555 7.57 6.95 8.23
CA ILE A 555 9.01 6.87 8.42
C ILE A 555 9.59 5.98 7.32
N ALA A 556 10.59 6.48 6.60
CA ALA A 556 11.45 5.71 5.73
C ALA A 556 12.86 5.76 6.31
N ALA A 557 13.40 4.60 6.67
CA ALA A 557 14.65 4.52 7.41
C ALA A 557 15.39 3.22 7.11
N TYR A 558 16.71 3.23 7.32
CA TYR A 558 17.54 2.06 7.08
C TYR A 558 18.69 1.97 8.10
N THR A 559 19.16 0.76 8.23
CA THR A 559 20.40 0.37 8.91
C THR A 559 21.40 -0.11 7.85
N PRO A 560 22.65 -0.43 8.20
CA PRO A 560 23.57 -1.09 7.27
C PRO A 560 23.15 -2.49 6.77
N TYR A 561 21.97 -2.98 7.19
CA TYR A 561 21.46 -4.32 6.83
C TYR A 561 20.16 -4.30 6.05
N TYR A 562 19.19 -3.50 6.49
CA TYR A 562 17.84 -3.49 5.92
C TYR A 562 17.29 -2.06 5.84
N THR A 563 16.52 -1.84 4.79
CA THR A 563 15.67 -0.65 4.65
C THR A 563 14.23 -1.03 4.98
N ALA A 564 13.57 -0.21 5.80
CA ALA A 564 12.17 -0.42 6.11
C ALA A 564 11.41 0.91 6.13
N SER A 565 10.15 0.87 5.70
CA SER A 565 9.24 1.99 5.84
C SER A 565 7.94 1.58 6.50
N VAL A 566 7.39 2.50 7.29
CA VAL A 566 6.09 2.38 7.95
C VAL A 566 5.24 3.56 7.55
N TRP A 567 4.05 3.25 7.05
CA TRP A 567 2.96 4.20 6.88
C TRP A 567 1.90 3.98 7.95
N GLY A 568 1.30 5.07 8.41
CA GLY A 568 0.15 5.06 9.28
C GLY A 568 -0.87 6.13 8.90
N GLY A 569 -2.16 5.77 8.93
CA GLY A 569 -3.24 6.67 8.56
C GLY A 569 -4.61 6.01 8.64
N TYR A 570 -5.65 6.78 8.42
CA TYR A 570 -7.00 6.25 8.28
C TYR A 570 -7.27 5.82 6.83
N ASP A 571 -8.10 4.80 6.64
CA ASP A 571 -8.54 4.38 5.30
C ASP A 571 -9.31 5.50 4.60
N GLU A 572 -10.25 6.12 5.29
CA GLU A 572 -10.89 7.37 4.89
C GLU A 572 -10.10 8.54 5.49
N SER A 573 -9.79 9.55 4.69
CA SER A 573 -8.95 10.69 5.09
C SER A 573 -9.48 11.35 6.36
N LYS A 574 -8.72 11.22 7.45
CA LYS A 574 -9.04 11.79 8.76
C LYS A 574 -7.75 12.25 9.43
N THR A 575 -7.77 13.43 10.04
CA THR A 575 -6.60 13.97 10.74
C THR A 575 -6.23 13.15 11.96
N MET A 576 -4.93 12.92 12.13
CA MET A 576 -4.34 12.32 13.34
C MET A 576 -3.68 13.36 14.26
N SER A 577 -4.00 14.64 14.11
CA SER A 577 -3.37 15.74 14.87
C SER A 577 -3.48 15.58 16.39
N ASN A 578 -4.55 14.90 16.86
CA ASN A 578 -4.78 14.62 18.27
C ASN A 578 -4.04 13.37 18.79
N LEU A 579 -3.37 12.64 17.88
CA LEU A 579 -2.62 11.43 18.22
C LEU A 579 -1.15 11.74 18.36
N SER A 580 -0.39 10.89 19.08
CA SER A 580 1.07 11.02 19.13
C SER A 580 1.66 10.87 17.73
N GLN A 581 2.38 11.86 17.28
CA GLN A 581 2.99 11.91 15.94
C GLN A 581 4.24 11.00 15.82
N SER A 582 4.51 10.13 16.77
CA SER A 582 5.71 9.27 16.78
C SER A 582 5.42 7.77 16.91
N TRP A 583 4.15 7.34 16.94
CA TRP A 583 3.83 5.92 17.12
C TRP A 583 4.36 5.06 15.97
N HIS A 584 4.29 5.54 14.72
CA HIS A 584 4.83 4.86 13.54
C HIS A 584 6.35 4.69 13.59
N GLN A 585 7.07 5.66 14.21
CA GLN A 585 8.51 5.56 14.43
C GLN A 585 8.84 4.50 15.49
N LYS A 586 8.04 4.42 16.56
CA LYS A 586 8.18 3.38 17.59
C LYS A 586 7.90 2.01 17.05
N LEU A 587 6.86 1.87 16.19
CA LEU A 587 6.56 0.61 15.51
C LEU A 587 7.74 0.18 14.63
N TRP A 588 8.31 1.09 13.83
CA TRP A 588 9.53 0.85 13.05
C TRP A 588 10.68 0.38 13.94
N LYS A 589 10.94 1.10 15.04
CA LYS A 589 11.99 0.75 16.02
C LYS A 589 11.81 -0.67 16.55
N ASN A 590 10.63 -0.99 17.06
CA ASN A 590 10.36 -2.29 17.67
C ASN A 590 10.56 -3.44 16.68
N ILE A 591 10.12 -3.25 15.43
CA ILE A 591 10.37 -4.20 14.34
C ILE A 591 11.87 -4.40 14.13
N MET A 592 12.63 -3.30 13.97
CA MET A 592 14.06 -3.38 13.63
C MET A 592 14.92 -3.89 14.78
N GLU A 593 14.62 -3.56 16.04
CA GLU A 593 15.31 -4.13 17.23
C GLU A 593 15.10 -5.65 17.28
N ARG A 594 13.86 -6.12 17.09
CA ARG A 594 13.58 -7.57 17.07
C ARG A 594 14.23 -8.30 15.90
N ILE A 595 14.29 -7.67 14.71
CA ILE A 595 15.02 -8.22 13.57
C ILE A 595 16.50 -8.35 13.92
N GLN A 596 17.10 -7.30 14.47
CA GLN A 596 18.51 -7.30 14.89
C GLN A 596 18.80 -8.42 15.88
N GLU A 597 17.97 -8.58 16.89
CA GLU A 597 18.11 -9.65 17.90
C GLU A 597 17.95 -11.03 17.30
N THR A 598 16.85 -11.26 16.54
CA THR A 598 16.52 -12.57 15.99
C THR A 598 17.55 -13.04 14.96
N LYS A 599 18.05 -12.12 14.12
CA LYS A 599 19.07 -12.42 13.12
C LYS A 599 20.49 -12.31 13.69
N SER A 600 20.66 -11.97 14.96
CA SER A 600 21.98 -11.80 15.60
C SER A 600 22.90 -10.87 14.82
N LEU A 601 22.37 -9.74 14.34
CA LEU A 601 23.09 -8.80 13.50
C LEU A 601 24.15 -8.06 14.36
N ALA A 602 25.40 -8.14 13.96
CA ALA A 602 26.47 -7.43 14.63
C ALA A 602 26.38 -5.92 14.38
N TYR A 603 26.88 -5.12 15.32
CA TYR A 603 27.04 -3.68 15.08
C TYR A 603 27.89 -3.44 13.83
N LYS A 604 27.41 -2.56 12.98
CA LYS A 604 28.09 -2.13 11.75
C LYS A 604 27.79 -0.66 11.51
N ASP A 605 28.80 0.15 11.26
CA ASP A 605 28.62 1.54 10.83
C ASP A 605 28.32 1.61 9.32
N PHE A 606 27.77 2.75 8.89
CA PHE A 606 27.67 3.07 7.47
C PHE A 606 29.06 3.28 6.88
N GLU A 607 29.36 2.65 5.77
CA GLU A 607 30.64 2.71 5.11
C GLU A 607 30.86 4.06 4.42
N ILE A 608 31.99 4.73 4.73
CA ILE A 608 32.34 6.00 4.09
C ILE A 608 33.03 5.69 2.76
N PRO A 609 32.45 6.04 1.62
CA PRO A 609 33.07 5.75 0.32
C PRO A 609 34.31 6.62 0.10
N SER A 610 35.25 6.09 -0.69
CA SER A 610 36.48 6.80 -1.01
C SER A 610 36.28 8.11 -1.77
N SER A 611 35.11 8.33 -2.32
CA SER A 611 34.66 9.57 -3.00
C SER A 611 34.29 10.71 -2.03
N VAL A 612 34.26 10.44 -0.70
CA VAL A 612 33.91 11.42 0.35
C VAL A 612 35.14 11.86 1.12
N VAL A 613 35.15 13.12 1.54
CA VAL A 613 36.18 13.72 2.41
C VAL A 613 35.54 14.54 3.51
N GLN A 614 36.25 14.65 4.64
CA GLN A 614 35.91 15.56 5.72
C GLN A 614 36.71 16.86 5.60
N LYS A 615 36.08 17.99 5.90
CA LYS A 615 36.71 19.31 6.00
C LYS A 615 36.20 20.07 7.23
N THR A 616 37.07 20.80 7.89
CA THR A 616 36.67 21.75 8.93
C THR A 616 36.26 23.05 8.26
N ILE A 617 35.01 23.44 8.45
CA ILE A 617 34.37 24.60 7.82
C ILE A 617 33.94 25.64 8.84
N CYS A 618 33.85 26.89 8.39
CA CYS A 618 33.20 27.96 9.11
C CYS A 618 31.68 27.76 9.09
N THR A 619 31.04 27.76 10.26
CA THR A 619 29.59 27.51 10.36
C THR A 619 28.72 28.63 9.76
N ARG A 620 29.32 29.85 9.57
CA ARG A 620 28.62 31.00 9.00
C ARG A 620 28.68 31.05 7.49
N THR A 621 29.80 30.61 6.87
CA THR A 621 30.02 30.77 5.44
C THR A 621 30.06 29.45 4.65
N GLY A 622 30.21 28.30 5.32
CA GLY A 622 30.44 27.01 4.66
C GLY A 622 31.84 26.84 4.04
N LEU A 623 32.70 27.86 4.07
CA LEU A 623 34.07 27.82 3.54
C LEU A 623 35.01 27.18 4.57
N LEU A 624 36.25 26.84 4.15
CA LEU A 624 37.27 26.31 5.09
C LEU A 624 37.47 27.26 6.26
N ALA A 625 37.44 26.71 7.46
CA ALA A 625 37.58 27.52 8.70
C ALA A 625 39.00 28.08 8.84
N THR A 626 39.09 29.30 9.34
CA THR A 626 40.32 29.91 9.82
C THR A 626 40.29 30.03 11.38
N GLY A 627 41.41 30.36 12.01
CA GLY A 627 41.52 30.34 13.48
C GLY A 627 40.53 31.24 14.26
N SER A 628 39.86 32.18 13.58
CA SER A 628 38.86 33.09 14.16
C SER A 628 37.40 32.68 13.82
N CYS A 629 37.19 31.53 13.18
CA CYS A 629 35.85 31.09 12.79
C CYS A 629 35.22 30.17 13.85
N PRO A 630 33.89 30.32 14.13
CA PRO A 630 33.15 29.21 14.67
C PRO A 630 33.13 28.09 13.64
N SER A 631 33.57 26.88 14.04
CA SER A 631 33.87 25.84 13.08
C SER A 631 33.23 24.49 13.46
N LEU A 632 33.01 23.64 12.45
CA LEU A 632 32.65 22.24 12.62
C LEU A 632 33.27 21.40 11.48
N THR A 633 33.32 20.10 11.67
CA THR A 633 33.73 19.16 10.63
C THR A 633 32.50 18.70 9.84
N GLU A 634 32.57 18.76 8.49
CA GLU A 634 31.50 18.40 7.59
C GLU A 634 32.01 17.42 6.51
N TYR A 635 31.13 16.58 5.98
CA TYR A 635 31.39 15.68 4.86
C TYR A 635 31.11 16.36 3.53
N PHE A 636 31.93 16.05 2.53
CA PHE A 636 31.83 16.54 1.17
C PHE A 636 32.14 15.46 0.16
N ALA A 637 31.47 15.50 -1.01
CA ALA A 637 32.03 14.85 -2.19
C ALA A 637 33.38 15.47 -2.55
N LYS A 638 34.38 14.66 -2.92
CA LYS A 638 35.76 15.13 -3.19
C LYS A 638 35.81 16.22 -4.25
N ASP A 639 34.95 16.09 -5.27
CA ASP A 639 34.85 16.99 -6.41
C ASP A 639 34.08 18.28 -6.09
N ASN A 640 33.38 18.34 -4.95
CA ASN A 640 32.59 19.49 -4.49
C ASN A 640 33.02 20.01 -3.10
N ALA A 641 34.19 19.63 -2.61
CA ALA A 641 34.70 20.09 -1.33
C ALA A 641 35.18 21.55 -1.43
N PRO A 642 34.95 22.42 -0.42
CA PRO A 642 35.41 23.81 -0.45
C PRO A 642 36.94 23.87 -0.50
N THR A 643 37.45 24.73 -1.35
CA THR A 643 38.88 25.03 -1.52
C THR A 643 39.23 26.43 -1.02
N GLN A 644 38.24 27.30 -0.87
CA GLN A 644 38.42 28.65 -0.37
C GLN A 644 38.30 28.70 1.14
N SER A 645 39.19 29.50 1.78
CA SER A 645 39.11 29.74 3.22
C SER A 645 38.21 30.94 3.53
N CYS A 646 37.56 30.87 4.67
CA CYS A 646 36.82 31.99 5.23
C CYS A 646 37.78 33.13 5.50
N SER A 647 37.42 34.38 5.21
CA SER A 647 38.22 35.58 5.48
C SER A 647 38.36 35.86 6.98
N GLY A 648 37.71 35.07 7.80
CA GLY A 648 37.66 35.22 9.25
C GLY A 648 36.53 36.16 9.71
N HIS A 649 36.21 36.05 11.00
CA HIS A 649 35.21 36.91 11.63
C HIS A 649 35.91 37.69 12.73
N TYR A 650 35.73 39.00 12.73
CA TYR A 650 36.19 39.83 13.85
C TYR A 650 35.37 39.48 15.07
N VAL A 651 36.01 38.83 16.04
CA VAL A 651 35.48 38.71 17.39
C VAL A 651 35.94 39.98 18.09
N ALA A 652 35.05 40.92 18.35
CA ALA A 652 35.34 42.01 19.24
C ALA A 652 35.77 41.38 20.58
N PRO A 653 36.94 41.74 21.14
CA PRO A 653 37.31 41.23 22.47
C PRO A 653 36.18 41.59 23.43
N GLU A 654 35.78 40.64 24.26
CA GLU A 654 34.94 41.00 25.41
C GLU A 654 35.62 42.09 26.18
N PRO A 655 34.89 43.14 26.59
CA PRO A 655 35.50 44.18 27.45
C PRO A 655 36.02 43.50 28.71
N SER A 656 37.34 43.54 28.90
CA SER A 656 37.97 43.08 30.12
C SER A 656 37.44 43.95 31.26
N ASN A 657 36.75 43.32 32.20
CA ASN A 657 36.31 43.95 33.45
C ASN A 657 37.53 44.13 34.44
N ASP A 658 38.60 44.72 33.96
CA ASP A 658 39.73 45.08 34.82
C ASP A 658 40.22 46.47 34.42
N ASP A 659 39.51 47.51 34.86
CA ASP A 659 40.10 48.82 35.10
C ASP A 659 39.45 49.46 36.35
N PRO A 660 40.14 49.42 37.51
CA PRO A 660 39.66 50.10 38.68
C PRO A 660 40.33 51.47 38.73
N SER A 661 39.82 52.46 38.07
CA SER A 661 40.07 53.86 38.39
C SER A 661 39.42 54.84 37.41
N VAL A 662 38.24 55.31 37.72
CA VAL A 662 37.86 56.71 37.54
C VAL A 662 36.85 57.07 38.63
N GLU A 663 37.23 57.91 39.51
CA GLU A 663 36.41 58.54 40.56
C GLU A 663 35.30 59.37 39.96
N ASP A 664 34.15 59.25 40.58
CA ASP A 664 32.95 60.07 40.32
C ASP A 664 33.15 61.45 41.04
N PRO A 665 32.79 62.53 40.47
CA PRO A 665 32.42 63.70 41.25
C PRO A 665 31.02 64.21 40.96
N ASP A 666 30.35 64.43 42.06
CA ASP A 666 29.21 65.32 42.33
C ASP A 666 27.77 64.76 42.25
N ASN A 667 27.39 64.38 43.35
CA ASN A 667 26.42 64.74 44.39
C ASN A 667 25.62 66.03 44.19
N SER A 668 24.30 65.89 44.19
CA SER A 668 23.40 66.77 44.94
C SER A 668 21.98 66.26 44.99
N ASP A 669 21.58 65.85 46.21
CA ASP A 669 20.32 66.18 46.92
C ASP A 669 19.02 66.17 46.14
N ASP A 670 18.06 65.46 46.58
CA ASP A 670 17.23 65.61 47.76
C ASP A 670 16.16 64.48 47.95
N PRO A 671 15.69 64.27 49.15
CA PRO A 671 14.93 63.06 49.54
C PRO A 671 13.46 63.31 49.67
N ASN A 672 12.71 62.27 49.72
CA ASN A 672 11.39 62.04 50.36
C ASN A 672 10.42 61.33 49.41
N ASN A 673 9.72 60.35 49.74
CA ASN A 673 9.11 59.90 50.99
C ASN A 673 8.33 58.59 50.74
N SER A 674 8.60 57.69 51.58
CA SER A 674 7.68 56.75 52.25
C SER A 674 6.35 56.28 51.60
N ALA A 675 6.26 54.98 51.57
CA ALA A 675 5.25 54.19 52.32
C ALA A 675 3.96 53.71 51.63
N ASN A 676 3.86 52.40 51.72
CA ASN A 676 2.63 51.62 52.03
C ASN A 676 1.44 51.71 51.03
N GLY A 677 0.98 50.64 50.57
CA GLY A 677 0.28 49.55 51.21
C GLY A 677 -0.92 49.11 50.39
N ASP A 678 -1.12 47.87 50.40
CA ASP A 678 -2.39 47.14 50.34
C ASP A 678 -3.29 47.16 49.11
N ASP A 679 -3.48 45.97 48.55
CA ASP A 679 -4.62 45.39 47.93
C ASP A 679 -5.94 45.60 48.76
N PRO A 680 -7.17 45.47 48.33
CA PRO A 680 -7.71 44.54 47.27
C PRO A 680 -8.98 45.01 46.54
N SER A 681 -9.34 44.19 45.54
CA SER A 681 -10.72 43.82 45.12
C SER A 681 -11.64 44.86 44.44
N GLY A 682 -12.23 44.35 43.38
CA GLY A 682 -13.69 44.64 43.14
C GLY A 682 -14.12 45.03 41.74
N THR A 683 -14.61 44.06 41.06
CA THR A 683 -15.91 44.06 40.27
C THR A 683 -16.20 45.05 39.14
N ASN A 684 -16.56 44.40 38.05
CA ASN A 684 -17.68 44.67 37.10
C ASN A 684 -17.79 46.03 36.34
N GLY A 685 -18.03 45.85 35.03
CA GLY A 685 -18.73 46.83 34.24
C GLY A 685 -18.71 46.58 32.74
N ASP A 686 -19.81 46.01 32.25
CA ASP A 686 -20.23 45.96 30.84
C ASP A 686 -19.99 47.27 30.10
N ASN A 687 -19.58 47.18 28.85
CA ASN A 687 -20.31 47.95 27.81
C ASN A 687 -20.11 47.42 26.38
N SER A 688 -21.24 47.24 25.74
CA SER A 688 -21.55 46.96 24.36
C SER A 688 -20.94 47.96 23.36
N GLY A 689 -20.47 47.46 22.24
CA GLY A 689 -20.14 48.28 21.07
C GLY A 689 -20.19 47.46 19.78
N THR A 690 -21.31 47.49 19.11
CA THR A 690 -21.60 46.99 17.76
C THR A 690 -20.66 47.51 16.69
N VAL A 691 -20.26 46.61 15.78
CA VAL A 691 -19.52 46.96 14.56
C VAL A 691 -20.24 46.39 13.35
N PRO A 692 -20.32 47.08 12.23
CA PRO A 692 -21.04 46.59 11.05
C PRO A 692 -20.13 45.78 10.10
N THR A 693 -20.70 44.74 9.58
CA THR A 693 -20.25 43.90 8.43
C THR A 693 -20.27 44.69 7.13
N PRO A 694 -19.38 44.45 6.18
CA PRO A 694 -19.60 44.69 4.77
C PRO A 694 -19.90 43.40 4.00
N SER A 695 -20.88 43.57 3.13
CA SER A 695 -21.53 42.67 2.19
C SER A 695 -20.60 42.04 1.13
N GLU A 696 -20.92 40.78 0.80
CA GLU A 696 -20.53 40.05 -0.42
C GLU A 696 -20.98 40.75 -1.70
N PRO A 697 -20.32 40.44 -2.83
CA PRO A 697 -21.00 40.47 -4.12
C PRO A 697 -21.16 39.07 -4.73
N ASP A 698 -22.39 38.84 -5.19
CA ASP A 698 -22.88 37.78 -6.06
C ASP A 698 -21.99 37.54 -7.29
N VAL A 699 -21.75 36.27 -7.62
CA VAL A 699 -21.44 35.84 -8.97
C VAL A 699 -22.28 34.61 -9.35
N GLN A 700 -23.15 34.80 -10.32
CA GLN A 700 -23.92 33.79 -11.01
C GLN A 700 -23.07 32.93 -11.95
N PRO A 701 -23.49 31.67 -12.23
CA PRO A 701 -22.79 30.77 -13.17
C PRO A 701 -23.33 30.93 -14.59
N ALA A 702 -22.43 30.73 -15.58
CA ALA A 702 -22.82 30.47 -16.98
C ALA A 702 -21.64 29.85 -17.76
N PRO A 703 -21.94 29.16 -18.89
CA PRO A 703 -22.82 28.01 -19.15
C PRO A 703 -22.07 26.67 -19.28
#